data_3e57f9d86669c488531dc027f24df9e9
#
_entry.id   3e57f9d86669c488531dc027f24df9e9
#
_cell.length_a   1.000
_cell.length_b   1.000
_cell.length_c   1.000
_cell.angle_alpha   90.00
_cell.angle_beta   90.00
_cell.angle_gamma   90.00
#
_symmetry.space_group_name_H-M   'P 1'
#
loop_
_entity.id
_entity.type
_entity.pdbx_description
1 polymer ?
#
loop_
_entity_poly.entity_id
_entity_poly.type
_entity_poly.pdbx_seq_one_letter_code
_entity_poly.pdbx_strand_id
1 'polypeptide(L)'
;MKTITQTHGLRRSVLALALLAAFGPVLAEDDVAHYIKPDSTATIGLAGASGNAADRAIFGQYNGMRERSVYELFGLDYISRDDATGTWLMIKAANLGLDTRELSLLYAKQGHWQYLAEYEEISRVSPRTINTGMTGVGTPNPVVSRLATPGGGANVDLETKRKRTGLGFEKWLLPSLQFEASVKNEEKSGARLWGIGYDCASYICGTSSTTQMNQTNFVKNALLMLPEPVSASTRQMDTRLNYHTSKLLLSAGYSGSFYRNDYGSIKAVVPNLFNTGLGVAQPGYPAVGNNIISGGGTSLQNVLQLPVALPPDNQAHQVYLTGSYALAPKTKANFKYAYSRATQNDSFAGMGLTGAPAGVGSLNAKVVSHLAQVGLSSRPFAPLSLTANLRYEDKKDKTPSALYNLVPLAVVPATTPGSVTRVGGFWNNNKVSMSRLGAKLEASYRLASAWRATLGADYNALERNVPTSIAEEKVGGVGPLRAKNNETGWRAELQRSMSDKLNGSLSYSSSRRSGSEWTSLSLLNPATPGTSASNLALINTYCGGAACYGQQMPAESILGLSANTPFPVSLTDVERNKWKLSGDWTPTDSVNVQLVLEEGRDRNMAPFNPVAGGKGWRDTGVSLYSLDVGYAMSETWKLTAYASHGDQTLKVNHSTGYMADLINRNDSAGLGLAGKFGSAIDVGATLSYVKDVNRYGLAANTGTSGILPAPLTVVAPSAANLAQVAIGLPDATFSQVGLKVFGTYALNKHADLRMDLVHQRVRLVEWTWGYNGVPFVYADNTTVHMQERQRVTLLGMSYVYKF
;
A
#
# COMPACT_ATOMS: atom_id res chain seq x y z
N MET A 1 6.71 5.73 -11.78
CA MET A 1 6.35 6.66 -10.69
C MET A 1 5.78 5.84 -9.55
N LYS A 2 6.60 5.45 -8.57
CA LYS A 2 6.10 4.73 -7.38
C LYS A 2 5.46 5.76 -6.47
N THR A 3 4.17 5.78 -6.42
CA THR A 3 3.36 6.59 -5.52
C THR A 3 3.64 6.17 -4.08
N ILE A 4 4.06 7.11 -3.27
CA ILE A 4 4.26 6.97 -1.82
C ILE A 4 2.88 7.00 -1.17
N THR A 5 2.13 5.92 -1.28
CA THR A 5 0.90 5.71 -0.51
C THR A 5 0.70 4.25 -0.10
N GLN A 6 1.77 3.46 -0.06
CA GLN A 6 1.70 2.07 0.39
C GLN A 6 2.85 1.66 1.30
N THR A 7 3.25 2.50 2.25
CA THR A 7 4.30 2.11 3.19
C THR A 7 3.81 1.31 4.40
N HIS A 8 2.50 1.14 4.57
CA HIS A 8 1.98 0.32 5.69
C HIS A 8 1.58 -1.11 5.29
N GLY A 9 1.35 -1.40 4.00
CA GLY A 9 1.06 -2.76 3.51
C GLY A 9 2.32 -3.57 3.15
N LEU A 10 3.37 -2.92 2.68
CA LEU A 10 4.57 -3.58 2.17
C LEU A 10 5.51 -4.13 3.26
N ARG A 11 5.48 -3.58 4.48
CA ARG A 11 6.26 -4.14 5.59
C ARG A 11 5.75 -5.50 6.06
N ARG A 12 4.45 -5.77 5.90
CA ARG A 12 3.83 -7.05 6.26
C ARG A 12 4.20 -8.17 5.30
N SER A 13 4.29 -7.87 4.01
CA SER A 13 4.65 -8.85 2.97
C SER A 13 6.15 -9.14 2.91
N VAL A 14 7.00 -8.17 3.25
CA VAL A 14 8.46 -8.34 3.25
C VAL A 14 8.92 -9.21 4.41
N LEU A 15 8.27 -9.13 5.59
CA LEU A 15 8.60 -10.00 6.72
C LEU A 15 8.21 -11.46 6.43
N ALA A 16 7.05 -11.68 5.81
CA ALA A 16 6.60 -13.02 5.39
C ALA A 16 7.45 -13.60 4.25
N LEU A 17 7.91 -12.76 3.31
CA LEU A 17 8.82 -13.17 2.23
C LEU A 17 10.26 -13.36 2.71
N ALA A 18 10.75 -12.57 3.66
CA ALA A 18 12.05 -12.74 4.27
C ALA A 18 12.12 -14.03 5.12
N LEU A 19 11.02 -14.37 5.79
CA LEU A 19 10.89 -15.63 6.52
C LEU A 19 10.83 -16.84 5.56
N LEU A 20 10.26 -16.71 4.37
CA LEU A 20 10.27 -17.75 3.34
C LEU A 20 11.66 -17.90 2.65
N ALA A 21 12.42 -16.80 2.53
CA ALA A 21 13.76 -16.81 1.96
C ALA A 21 14.83 -17.34 2.95
N ALA A 22 14.59 -17.21 4.27
CA ALA A 22 15.52 -17.73 5.29
C ALA A 22 15.57 -19.27 5.39
N PHE A 23 14.63 -19.95 4.72
CA PHE A 23 14.56 -21.42 4.71
C PHE A 23 14.98 -22.06 3.36
N GLY A 24 15.84 -21.38 2.60
CA GLY A 24 16.56 -22.05 1.52
C GLY A 24 17.42 -23.21 2.09
N PRO A 25 17.48 -24.36 1.43
CA PRO A 25 18.35 -25.44 1.90
C PRO A 25 19.79 -24.95 1.89
N VAL A 26 20.42 -24.96 3.06
CA VAL A 26 21.89 -24.83 3.15
C VAL A 26 22.44 -26.17 2.71
N LEU A 27 22.90 -26.20 1.46
CA LEU A 27 23.61 -27.38 0.93
C LEU A 27 25.03 -27.36 1.47
N ALA A 28 25.44 -28.48 2.03
CA ALA A 28 26.79 -28.72 2.51
C ALA A 28 27.75 -28.96 1.33
N GLU A 29 28.99 -28.80 1.56
CA GLU A 29 30.19 -28.52 0.85
C GLU A 29 30.68 -29.53 -0.23
N ASP A 30 29.87 -30.42 -0.79
CA ASP A 30 30.34 -31.46 -1.73
C ASP A 30 29.96 -31.20 -3.21
N ASP A 31 29.51 -29.99 -3.59
CA ASP A 31 28.87 -29.75 -4.87
C ASP A 31 29.58 -28.75 -5.80
N VAL A 32 30.88 -28.73 -5.85
CA VAL A 32 31.58 -27.99 -6.94
C VAL A 32 31.20 -28.58 -8.30
N ALA A 33 30.97 -29.89 -8.38
CA ALA A 33 30.53 -30.56 -9.61
C ALA A 33 29.14 -30.13 -10.07
N HIS A 34 28.21 -29.88 -9.14
CA HIS A 34 26.85 -29.39 -9.42
C HIS A 34 26.84 -27.91 -9.93
N TYR A 35 27.76 -27.09 -9.44
CA TYR A 35 27.96 -25.74 -9.98
C TYR A 35 28.62 -25.70 -11.36
N ILE A 36 29.35 -26.76 -11.72
CA ILE A 36 30.04 -26.88 -13.01
C ILE A 36 29.12 -27.42 -14.09
N LYS A 37 28.22 -28.34 -13.76
CA LYS A 37 27.21 -28.93 -14.67
C LYS A 37 25.87 -29.06 -13.91
N PRO A 38 25.07 -27.96 -13.82
CA PRO A 38 23.76 -28.05 -13.23
C PRO A 38 22.87 -28.98 -14.05
N ASP A 39 22.17 -29.90 -13.38
CA ASP A 39 21.24 -30.84 -14.01
C ASP A 39 20.03 -30.06 -14.58
N SER A 40 19.66 -30.41 -15.80
CA SER A 40 18.36 -29.98 -16.35
C SER A 40 17.26 -30.84 -15.74
N THR A 41 16.11 -30.23 -15.45
CA THR A 41 14.98 -30.95 -14.84
C THR A 41 13.67 -30.69 -15.56
N ALA A 42 12.88 -31.74 -15.71
CA ALA A 42 11.48 -31.64 -16.15
C ALA A 42 10.58 -32.22 -15.07
N THR A 43 9.55 -31.49 -14.72
CA THR A 43 8.59 -31.86 -13.67
C THR A 43 7.20 -32.06 -14.26
N ILE A 44 6.58 -33.18 -13.93
CA ILE A 44 5.16 -33.45 -14.19
C ILE A 44 4.49 -33.94 -12.90
N GLY A 45 3.32 -33.39 -12.58
CA GLY A 45 2.65 -33.75 -11.36
C GLY A 45 1.17 -33.36 -11.33
N LEU A 46 0.53 -33.78 -10.26
CA LEU A 46 -0.86 -33.46 -9.93
C LEU A 46 -0.97 -33.00 -8.49
N ALA A 47 -1.86 -32.06 -8.23
CA ALA A 47 -2.20 -31.64 -6.89
C ALA A 47 -3.71 -31.64 -6.67
N GLY A 48 -4.16 -32.21 -5.55
CA GLY A 48 -5.55 -32.21 -5.11
C GLY A 48 -5.74 -31.27 -3.93
N ALA A 49 -6.74 -30.40 -3.99
CA ALA A 49 -7.10 -29.46 -2.91
C ALA A 49 -8.48 -29.77 -2.33
N SER A 50 -8.56 -29.88 -1.01
CA SER A 50 -9.83 -30.09 -0.28
C SER A 50 -10.61 -28.78 -0.11
N GLY A 51 -11.88 -28.91 0.30
CA GLY A 51 -12.79 -27.77 0.53
C GLY A 51 -13.38 -27.23 -0.77
N ASN A 52 -14.24 -26.24 -0.65
CA ASN A 52 -14.81 -25.48 -1.77
C ASN A 52 -13.99 -24.19 -2.05
N ALA A 53 -14.40 -23.39 -3.05
CA ALA A 53 -13.75 -22.13 -3.39
C ALA A 53 -13.71 -21.12 -2.22
N ALA A 54 -14.74 -21.14 -1.33
CA ALA A 54 -14.77 -20.26 -0.15
C ALA A 54 -13.78 -20.72 0.93
N ASP A 55 -13.61 -22.04 1.13
CA ASP A 55 -12.59 -22.59 2.04
C ASP A 55 -11.17 -22.29 1.57
N ARG A 56 -10.99 -22.12 0.26
CA ARG A 56 -9.71 -21.82 -0.39
C ARG A 56 -9.51 -20.33 -0.69
N ALA A 57 -10.39 -19.44 -0.23
CA ALA A 57 -10.39 -18.03 -0.63
C ALA A 57 -9.08 -17.31 -0.30
N ILE A 58 -8.51 -17.52 0.87
CA ILE A 58 -7.20 -16.94 1.26
C ILE A 58 -6.05 -17.76 0.66
N PHE A 59 -6.13 -19.09 0.71
CA PHE A 59 -5.09 -19.98 0.19
C PHE A 59 -4.88 -19.77 -1.31
N GLY A 60 -5.98 -19.75 -2.08
CA GLY A 60 -5.97 -19.66 -3.54
C GLY A 60 -5.88 -18.24 -4.11
N GLN A 61 -5.70 -17.23 -3.25
CA GLN A 61 -5.77 -15.83 -3.68
C GLN A 61 -4.76 -15.46 -4.77
N TYR A 62 -3.56 -16.05 -4.75
CA TYR A 62 -2.45 -15.70 -5.65
C TYR A 62 -1.79 -16.88 -6.34
N ASN A 63 -2.16 -18.12 -6.02
CA ASN A 63 -1.49 -19.31 -6.54
C ASN A 63 -2.25 -20.04 -7.65
N GLY A 64 -3.42 -19.51 -8.07
CA GLY A 64 -4.27 -20.13 -9.09
C GLY A 64 -4.96 -21.42 -8.63
N MET A 65 -4.98 -21.74 -7.32
CA MET A 65 -5.52 -23.00 -6.79
C MET A 65 -6.81 -22.80 -5.98
N ARG A 66 -7.68 -21.89 -6.40
CA ARG A 66 -8.95 -21.62 -5.70
C ARG A 66 -10.12 -22.42 -6.24
N GLU A 67 -10.33 -22.41 -7.56
CA GLU A 67 -11.61 -22.82 -8.16
C GLU A 67 -11.72 -24.34 -8.35
N ARG A 68 -10.67 -24.97 -8.83
CA ARG A 68 -10.64 -26.40 -9.13
C ARG A 68 -10.16 -27.21 -7.92
N SER A 69 -10.58 -28.48 -7.84
CA SER A 69 -10.10 -29.41 -6.81
C SER A 69 -8.87 -30.21 -7.22
N VAL A 70 -8.56 -30.25 -8.51
CA VAL A 70 -7.37 -30.93 -9.06
C VAL A 70 -6.66 -29.99 -10.02
N TYR A 71 -5.33 -29.98 -9.93
CA TYR A 71 -4.44 -29.12 -10.69
C TYR A 71 -3.31 -29.94 -11.27
N GLU A 72 -2.97 -29.68 -12.53
CA GLU A 72 -1.79 -30.19 -13.19
C GLU A 72 -0.58 -29.30 -12.87
N LEU A 73 0.55 -29.94 -12.59
CA LEU A 73 1.80 -29.26 -12.29
C LEU A 73 2.83 -29.62 -13.36
N PHE A 74 3.26 -28.62 -14.13
CA PHE A 74 4.31 -28.78 -15.14
C PHE A 74 5.40 -27.75 -14.90
N GLY A 75 6.65 -28.21 -14.96
CA GLY A 75 7.83 -27.37 -14.82
C GLY A 75 8.96 -27.86 -15.70
N LEU A 76 9.84 -26.95 -16.11
CA LEU A 76 11.07 -27.22 -16.85
C LEU A 76 12.15 -26.27 -16.35
N ASP A 77 13.32 -26.81 -16.04
CA ASP A 77 14.56 -26.06 -15.85
C ASP A 77 15.62 -26.69 -16.72
N TYR A 78 15.85 -26.09 -17.88
CA TYR A 78 16.79 -26.59 -18.88
C TYR A 78 17.99 -25.67 -18.96
N ILE A 79 19.16 -26.24 -18.82
CA ILE A 79 20.44 -25.54 -18.92
C ILE A 79 21.32 -26.29 -19.90
N SER A 80 21.72 -25.62 -20.97
CA SER A 80 22.70 -26.12 -21.91
C SER A 80 23.88 -25.14 -21.98
N ARG A 81 25.06 -25.68 -21.86
CA ARG A 81 26.32 -24.92 -21.97
C ARG A 81 27.20 -25.55 -23.01
N ASP A 82 27.64 -24.75 -23.94
CA ASP A 82 28.71 -25.14 -24.90
C ASP A 82 30.01 -24.42 -24.52
N ASP A 83 30.92 -25.17 -23.95
CA ASP A 83 32.22 -24.66 -23.49
C ASP A 83 33.13 -24.24 -24.63
N ALA A 84 32.98 -24.82 -25.84
CA ALA A 84 33.80 -24.50 -27.00
C ALA A 84 33.45 -23.10 -27.57
N THR A 85 32.19 -22.72 -27.53
CA THR A 85 31.72 -21.44 -28.04
C THR A 85 31.48 -20.38 -26.94
N GLY A 86 31.42 -20.84 -25.66
CA GLY A 86 31.04 -20.01 -24.50
C GLY A 86 29.57 -19.61 -24.52
N THR A 87 28.71 -20.42 -25.17
CA THR A 87 27.29 -20.13 -25.25
C THR A 87 26.47 -20.86 -24.19
N TRP A 88 25.45 -20.21 -23.68
CA TRP A 88 24.52 -20.71 -22.67
C TRP A 88 23.09 -20.57 -23.17
N LEU A 89 22.30 -21.63 -23.01
CA LEU A 89 20.87 -21.61 -23.19
C LEU A 89 20.22 -22.04 -21.88
N MET A 90 19.39 -21.15 -21.31
CA MET A 90 18.61 -21.46 -20.09
C MET A 90 17.14 -21.25 -20.41
N ILE A 91 16.32 -22.26 -20.14
CA ILE A 91 14.86 -22.20 -20.28
C ILE A 91 14.28 -22.60 -18.92
N LYS A 92 13.51 -21.70 -18.34
CA LYS A 92 12.74 -21.98 -17.11
C LYS A 92 11.26 -21.85 -17.39
N ALA A 93 10.51 -22.84 -16.99
CA ALA A 93 9.05 -22.80 -17.03
C ALA A 93 8.52 -23.36 -15.72
N ALA A 94 7.60 -22.63 -15.08
CA ALA A 94 6.97 -23.03 -13.85
C ALA A 94 5.45 -22.83 -13.91
N ASN A 95 4.73 -23.67 -13.17
CA ASN A 95 3.29 -23.56 -13.01
C ASN A 95 2.50 -23.56 -14.33
N LEU A 96 2.96 -24.24 -15.39
CA LEU A 96 2.33 -24.16 -16.70
C LEU A 96 0.87 -24.67 -16.72
N GLY A 97 0.48 -25.50 -15.75
CA GLY A 97 -0.91 -25.97 -15.55
C GLY A 97 -1.79 -25.02 -14.73
N LEU A 98 -1.25 -23.91 -14.20
CA LEU A 98 -1.94 -22.95 -13.34
C LEU A 98 -2.13 -21.61 -14.04
N ASP A 99 -2.96 -20.74 -13.45
CA ASP A 99 -3.13 -19.33 -13.87
C ASP A 99 -2.03 -18.40 -13.35
N THR A 100 -0.91 -18.97 -12.86
CA THR A 100 0.27 -18.28 -12.35
C THR A 100 1.53 -18.82 -13.01
N ARG A 101 1.47 -18.94 -14.34
CA ARG A 101 2.54 -19.54 -15.13
C ARG A 101 3.67 -18.56 -15.39
N GLU A 102 4.88 -19.10 -15.42
CA GLU A 102 6.10 -18.35 -15.70
C GLU A 102 6.92 -19.07 -16.77
N LEU A 103 7.46 -18.32 -17.72
CA LEU A 103 8.38 -18.81 -18.73
C LEU A 103 9.50 -17.79 -18.89
N SER A 104 10.75 -18.24 -18.86
CA SER A 104 11.90 -17.41 -19.20
C SER A 104 12.86 -18.20 -20.10
N LEU A 105 13.43 -17.49 -21.07
CA LEU A 105 14.45 -17.98 -21.97
C LEU A 105 15.62 -17.00 -21.94
N LEU A 106 16.80 -17.49 -21.63
CA LEU A 106 18.04 -16.74 -21.71
C LEU A 106 18.97 -17.44 -22.67
N TYR A 107 19.42 -16.73 -23.69
CA TYR A 107 20.44 -17.20 -24.61
C TYR A 107 21.60 -16.22 -24.64
N ALA A 108 22.77 -16.64 -24.24
CA ALA A 108 23.92 -15.77 -24.01
C ALA A 108 25.21 -16.36 -24.54
N LYS A 109 26.09 -15.50 -25.02
CA LYS A 109 27.50 -15.79 -25.23
C LYS A 109 28.31 -14.98 -24.24
N GLN A 110 29.01 -15.64 -23.35
CA GLN A 110 29.75 -15.03 -22.26
C GLN A 110 30.68 -13.91 -22.77
N GLY A 111 30.58 -12.72 -22.21
CA GLY A 111 31.36 -11.55 -22.59
C GLY A 111 31.04 -10.91 -23.95
N HIS A 112 30.00 -11.36 -24.66
CA HIS A 112 29.66 -10.82 -25.97
C HIS A 112 28.24 -10.30 -26.06
N TRP A 113 27.25 -11.14 -25.79
CA TRP A 113 25.82 -10.76 -25.92
C TRP A 113 24.92 -11.68 -25.11
N GLN A 114 23.73 -11.16 -24.80
CA GLN A 114 22.66 -11.89 -24.11
C GLN A 114 21.30 -11.46 -24.66
N TYR A 115 20.44 -12.44 -24.89
CA TYR A 115 19.00 -12.27 -25.19
C TYR A 115 18.20 -12.86 -24.03
N LEU A 116 17.18 -12.14 -23.61
CA LEU A 116 16.24 -12.56 -22.58
C LEU A 116 14.82 -12.44 -23.12
N ALA A 117 14.02 -13.47 -22.95
CA ALA A 117 12.57 -13.42 -23.17
C ALA A 117 11.86 -13.93 -21.93
N GLU A 118 10.87 -13.19 -21.46
CA GLU A 118 10.12 -13.50 -20.22
C GLU A 118 8.62 -13.42 -20.50
N TYR A 119 7.88 -14.36 -19.94
CA TYR A 119 6.43 -14.32 -19.81
C TYR A 119 6.02 -14.71 -18.40
N GLU A 120 5.16 -13.91 -17.81
CA GLU A 120 4.65 -14.13 -16.45
C GLU A 120 3.16 -13.83 -16.42
N GLU A 121 2.39 -14.72 -15.81
CA GLU A 121 0.98 -14.53 -15.56
C GLU A 121 0.69 -14.66 -14.06
N ILE A 122 -0.01 -13.69 -13.50
CA ILE A 122 -0.42 -13.67 -12.11
C ILE A 122 -1.91 -13.41 -12.06
N SER A 123 -2.66 -14.34 -11.50
CA SER A 123 -4.06 -14.17 -11.16
C SER A 123 -4.19 -13.80 -9.69
N ARG A 124 -5.07 -12.86 -9.40
CA ARG A 124 -5.49 -12.51 -8.05
C ARG A 124 -7.00 -12.57 -7.96
N VAL A 125 -7.52 -13.55 -7.24
CA VAL A 125 -8.94 -13.67 -6.95
C VAL A 125 -9.25 -13.00 -5.62
N SER A 126 -10.27 -12.16 -5.56
CA SER A 126 -10.70 -11.53 -4.30
C SER A 126 -11.15 -12.61 -3.31
N PRO A 127 -10.69 -12.57 -2.05
CA PRO A 127 -11.19 -13.51 -1.04
C PRO A 127 -12.63 -13.22 -0.60
N ARG A 128 -13.19 -12.08 -1.04
CA ARG A 128 -14.57 -11.66 -0.75
C ARG A 128 -15.47 -11.89 -1.95
N THR A 129 -16.64 -12.41 -1.69
CA THR A 129 -17.71 -12.65 -2.66
C THR A 129 -18.75 -11.53 -2.55
N ILE A 130 -19.18 -11.00 -3.67
CA ILE A 130 -20.27 -10.02 -3.75
C ILE A 130 -21.54 -10.78 -4.08
N ASN A 131 -22.59 -10.62 -3.29
CA ASN A 131 -23.94 -11.07 -3.64
C ASN A 131 -24.75 -9.87 -4.13
N THR A 132 -25.16 -9.89 -5.39
CA THR A 132 -25.74 -8.71 -6.05
C THR A 132 -26.75 -9.08 -7.13
N GLY A 133 -27.70 -8.15 -7.38
CA GLY A 133 -28.57 -8.19 -8.57
C GLY A 133 -27.98 -7.47 -9.79
N MET A 134 -26.79 -6.92 -9.66
CA MET A 134 -26.12 -6.17 -10.74
C MET A 134 -25.76 -7.07 -11.91
N THR A 135 -25.99 -6.62 -13.13
CA THR A 135 -25.49 -7.23 -14.36
C THR A 135 -24.36 -6.40 -14.96
N GLY A 136 -23.47 -7.03 -15.75
CA GLY A 136 -22.29 -6.33 -16.29
C GLY A 136 -21.25 -5.97 -15.23
N VAL A 137 -21.13 -6.76 -14.16
CA VAL A 137 -20.08 -6.59 -13.15
C VAL A 137 -18.72 -6.65 -13.82
N GLY A 138 -17.85 -5.68 -13.51
CA GLY A 138 -16.52 -5.59 -14.14
C GLY A 138 -16.52 -4.99 -15.55
N THR A 139 -17.63 -4.40 -16.00
CA THR A 139 -17.69 -3.60 -17.22
C THR A 139 -17.80 -2.11 -16.90
N PRO A 140 -17.54 -1.20 -17.85
CA PRO A 140 -17.66 0.23 -17.62
C PRO A 140 -19.13 0.71 -17.47
N ASN A 141 -20.12 -0.09 -17.85
CA ASN A 141 -21.53 0.26 -17.80
C ASN A 141 -22.37 -0.81 -17.05
N PRO A 142 -22.11 -1.02 -15.74
CA PRO A 142 -22.90 -1.99 -14.97
C PRO A 142 -24.34 -1.49 -14.81
N VAL A 143 -25.31 -2.43 -14.87
CA VAL A 143 -26.70 -2.15 -14.61
C VAL A 143 -27.02 -2.59 -13.18
N VAL A 144 -27.36 -1.63 -12.35
CA VAL A 144 -27.69 -1.86 -10.94
C VAL A 144 -29.15 -2.31 -10.83
N SER A 145 -29.38 -3.48 -10.29
CA SER A 145 -30.73 -3.98 -9.99
C SER A 145 -30.85 -4.23 -8.49
N ARG A 146 -31.87 -3.60 -7.87
CA ARG A 146 -32.11 -3.78 -6.44
C ARG A 146 -32.66 -5.18 -6.16
N LEU A 147 -32.06 -5.87 -5.22
CA LEU A 147 -32.56 -7.15 -4.73
C LEU A 147 -33.79 -6.96 -3.83
N ALA A 148 -34.73 -7.91 -3.84
CA ALA A 148 -35.85 -7.90 -2.92
C ALA A 148 -35.40 -8.06 -1.46
N THR A 149 -34.39 -8.88 -1.23
CA THR A 149 -33.79 -9.12 0.09
C THR A 149 -32.26 -9.15 -0.01
N PRO A 150 -31.53 -8.70 1.01
CA PRO A 150 -30.08 -8.85 1.06
C PRO A 150 -29.67 -10.33 0.96
N GLY A 151 -28.66 -10.62 0.16
CA GLY A 151 -28.19 -11.99 -0.06
C GLY A 151 -29.02 -12.84 -1.04
N GLY A 152 -30.08 -12.27 -1.63
CA GLY A 152 -30.95 -12.95 -2.61
C GLY A 152 -30.47 -12.90 -4.07
N GLY A 153 -29.31 -12.34 -4.32
CA GLY A 153 -28.74 -12.18 -5.66
C GLY A 153 -27.78 -13.28 -6.08
N ALA A 154 -27.09 -13.06 -7.19
CA ALA A 154 -26.03 -13.92 -7.66
C ALA A 154 -24.72 -13.65 -6.91
N ASN A 155 -23.96 -14.70 -6.61
CA ASN A 155 -22.62 -14.58 -6.07
C ASN A 155 -21.64 -14.30 -7.20
N VAL A 156 -20.81 -13.27 -7.04
CA VAL A 156 -19.79 -12.86 -7.99
C VAL A 156 -18.45 -12.77 -7.29
N ASP A 157 -17.48 -13.55 -7.73
CA ASP A 157 -16.10 -13.44 -7.32
C ASP A 157 -15.34 -12.53 -8.30
N LEU A 158 -14.56 -11.61 -7.76
CA LEU A 158 -13.78 -10.67 -8.55
C LEU A 158 -12.35 -11.16 -8.72
N GLU A 159 -11.88 -11.12 -9.95
CA GLU A 159 -10.53 -11.52 -10.32
C GLU A 159 -9.83 -10.41 -11.10
N THR A 160 -8.53 -10.24 -10.87
CA THR A 160 -7.65 -9.48 -11.74
C THR A 160 -6.51 -10.35 -12.22
N LYS A 161 -6.32 -10.39 -13.54
CA LYS A 161 -5.19 -11.07 -14.19
C LYS A 161 -4.17 -10.06 -14.67
N ARG A 162 -2.90 -10.40 -14.47
CA ARG A 162 -1.77 -9.64 -14.98
C ARG A 162 -0.93 -10.56 -15.83
N LYS A 163 -0.69 -10.16 -17.08
CA LYS A 163 0.20 -10.84 -18.03
C LYS A 163 1.35 -9.90 -18.36
N ARG A 164 2.56 -10.35 -18.18
CA ARG A 164 3.76 -9.58 -18.48
C ARG A 164 4.59 -10.33 -19.51
N THR A 165 4.93 -9.66 -20.59
CA THR A 165 5.90 -10.12 -21.58
C THR A 165 7.10 -9.18 -21.57
N GLY A 166 8.29 -9.73 -21.55
CA GLY A 166 9.54 -8.98 -21.54
C GLY A 166 10.51 -9.49 -22.61
N LEU A 167 11.20 -8.57 -23.25
CA LEU A 167 12.34 -8.86 -24.13
C LEU A 167 13.51 -8.01 -23.67
N GLY A 168 14.67 -8.63 -23.54
CA GLY A 168 15.92 -7.99 -23.15
C GLY A 168 17.04 -8.33 -24.14
N PHE A 169 17.89 -7.38 -24.37
CA PHE A 169 19.09 -7.52 -25.20
C PHE A 169 20.26 -6.83 -24.52
N GLU A 170 21.40 -7.48 -24.52
CA GLU A 170 22.65 -6.96 -24.00
C GLU A 170 23.75 -7.29 -24.99
N LYS A 171 24.67 -6.35 -25.25
CA LYS A 171 25.83 -6.55 -26.10
C LYS A 171 27.04 -5.74 -25.63
N TRP A 172 28.14 -6.40 -25.54
CA TRP A 172 29.46 -5.75 -25.42
C TRP A 172 29.88 -5.21 -26.79
N LEU A 173 29.89 -3.88 -26.92
CA LEU A 173 30.32 -3.17 -28.12
C LEU A 173 31.84 -3.10 -28.16
N LEU A 174 32.46 -2.90 -27.01
CA LEU A 174 33.92 -2.88 -26.77
C LEU A 174 34.15 -3.59 -25.42
N PRO A 175 35.37 -4.04 -25.10
CA PRO A 175 35.66 -4.62 -23.78
C PRO A 175 35.28 -3.75 -22.60
N SER A 176 35.18 -2.45 -22.79
CA SER A 176 34.82 -1.45 -21.75
C SER A 176 33.43 -0.84 -21.95
N LEU A 177 32.72 -1.18 -23.02
CA LEU A 177 31.45 -0.54 -23.36
C LEU A 177 30.35 -1.59 -23.65
N GLN A 178 29.31 -1.59 -22.84
CA GLN A 178 28.16 -2.47 -22.94
C GLN A 178 26.92 -1.68 -23.29
N PHE A 179 26.11 -2.18 -24.19
CA PHE A 179 24.77 -1.69 -24.51
C PHE A 179 23.73 -2.66 -23.98
N GLU A 180 22.69 -2.13 -23.33
CA GLU A 180 21.54 -2.89 -22.88
C GLU A 180 20.25 -2.22 -23.36
N ALA A 181 19.27 -3.02 -23.75
CA ALA A 181 17.93 -2.56 -24.09
C ALA A 181 16.90 -3.59 -23.60
N SER A 182 15.77 -3.12 -23.07
CA SER A 182 14.66 -3.98 -22.73
C SER A 182 13.33 -3.32 -23.02
N VAL A 183 12.34 -4.14 -23.39
CA VAL A 183 10.96 -3.72 -23.56
C VAL A 183 10.10 -4.69 -22.75
N LYS A 184 9.19 -4.16 -21.93
CA LYS A 184 8.22 -4.94 -21.15
C LYS A 184 6.82 -4.43 -21.45
N ASN A 185 5.89 -5.36 -21.67
CA ASN A 185 4.47 -5.06 -21.79
C ASN A 185 3.75 -5.80 -20.65
N GLU A 186 3.03 -5.06 -19.82
CA GLU A 186 2.17 -5.61 -18.77
C GLU A 186 0.73 -5.28 -19.12
N GLU A 187 -0.10 -6.30 -19.26
CA GLU A 187 -1.56 -6.21 -19.44
C GLU A 187 -2.23 -6.61 -18.14
N LYS A 188 -3.23 -5.83 -17.75
CA LYS A 188 -4.02 -6.07 -16.56
C LYS A 188 -5.49 -6.03 -16.92
N SER A 189 -6.21 -7.11 -16.62
CA SER A 189 -7.63 -7.26 -16.96
C SER A 189 -8.42 -7.81 -15.76
N GLY A 190 -9.76 -7.66 -15.81
CA GLY A 190 -10.68 -8.19 -14.82
C GLY A 190 -11.46 -7.12 -14.06
N ALA A 191 -11.75 -7.38 -12.78
CA ALA A 191 -12.45 -6.44 -11.91
C ALA A 191 -11.93 -6.52 -10.49
N ARG A 192 -12.01 -5.38 -9.77
CA ARG A 192 -11.62 -5.31 -8.36
C ARG A 192 -12.70 -4.69 -7.50
N LEU A 193 -12.66 -5.01 -6.22
CA LEU A 193 -13.61 -4.49 -5.24
C LEU A 193 -13.45 -2.97 -5.11
N TRP A 194 -14.53 -2.26 -5.38
CA TRP A 194 -14.64 -0.81 -5.27
C TRP A 194 -16.10 -0.42 -5.09
N GLY A 195 -16.35 0.76 -4.56
CA GLY A 195 -17.70 1.27 -4.37
C GLY A 195 -17.74 2.79 -4.44
N ILE A 196 -18.93 3.33 -4.62
CA ILE A 196 -19.21 4.76 -4.58
C ILE A 196 -20.13 5.08 -3.43
N GLY A 197 -19.82 6.17 -2.71
CA GLY A 197 -20.68 6.78 -1.72
C GLY A 197 -21.06 8.19 -2.12
N TYR A 198 -22.26 8.62 -1.78
CA TYR A 198 -22.73 9.98 -1.98
C TYR A 198 -23.30 10.50 -0.66
N ASP A 199 -22.80 11.65 -0.21
CA ASP A 199 -23.37 12.35 0.95
C ASP A 199 -24.68 13.02 0.53
N CYS A 200 -25.79 12.40 0.92
CA CYS A 200 -27.10 12.94 0.68
C CYS A 200 -27.37 14.08 1.64
N ALA A 201 -27.05 15.30 1.24
CA ALA A 201 -27.63 16.46 1.89
C ALA A 201 -29.16 16.38 1.82
N SER A 202 -29.85 16.91 2.83
CA SER A 202 -31.31 16.88 2.95
C SER A 202 -32.08 17.34 1.69
N TYR A 203 -31.45 18.18 0.88
CA TYR A 203 -32.02 18.69 -0.37
C TYR A 203 -31.87 17.71 -1.56
N ILE A 204 -30.96 16.72 -1.48
CA ILE A 204 -30.80 15.70 -2.53
C ILE A 204 -31.63 14.46 -2.21
N CYS A 205 -31.62 14.03 -0.96
CA CYS A 205 -32.28 12.79 -0.51
C CYS A 205 -33.66 13.02 0.10
N GLY A 206 -34.14 14.24 0.13
CA GLY A 206 -35.51 14.66 0.49
C GLY A 206 -35.84 14.47 1.96
N THR A 207 -36.49 15.48 2.44
CA THR A 207 -37.30 15.61 3.62
C THR A 207 -36.73 16.06 4.93
N SER A 208 -37.17 17.19 5.23
CA SER A 208 -37.11 17.97 6.44
C SER A 208 -38.05 17.50 7.58
N SER A 209 -38.34 16.26 7.76
CA SER A 209 -39.01 15.84 8.97
C SER A 209 -37.98 15.58 10.06
N THR A 210 -38.01 16.44 11.09
CA THR A 210 -37.14 16.34 12.28
C THR A 210 -37.25 14.99 12.99
N THR A 211 -38.36 14.28 12.83
CA THR A 211 -38.59 12.94 13.38
C THR A 211 -37.86 11.85 12.60
N GLN A 212 -37.60 12.03 11.31
CA GLN A 212 -36.83 11.08 10.51
C GLN A 212 -35.31 11.32 10.63
N MET A 213 -34.86 12.53 10.99
CA MET A 213 -33.45 12.80 11.23
C MET A 213 -32.85 11.97 12.38
N ASN A 214 -33.62 11.62 13.39
CA ASN A 214 -33.14 10.78 14.50
C ASN A 214 -33.01 9.29 14.16
N GLN A 215 -33.69 8.84 13.12
CA GLN A 215 -33.63 7.46 12.63
C GLN A 215 -32.68 7.29 11.45
N THR A 216 -32.19 8.38 10.86
CA THR A 216 -31.56 8.44 9.55
C THR A 216 -30.06 8.64 9.58
N ASN A 217 -29.38 8.41 10.68
CA ASN A 217 -27.91 8.43 10.66
C ASN A 217 -27.29 7.38 9.70
N PHE A 218 -28.06 6.37 9.33
CA PHE A 218 -27.69 5.36 8.31
C PHE A 218 -28.11 5.73 6.87
N VAL A 219 -28.93 6.74 6.69
CA VAL A 219 -29.62 7.03 5.43
C VAL A 219 -29.10 8.29 4.75
N LYS A 220 -28.15 8.99 5.36
CA LYS A 220 -27.53 10.19 4.76
C LYS A 220 -26.64 9.90 3.57
N ASN A 221 -26.17 8.68 3.41
CA ASN A 221 -25.22 8.29 2.36
C ASN A 221 -25.83 7.19 1.51
N ALA A 222 -25.99 7.43 0.22
CA ALA A 222 -26.27 6.37 -0.72
C ALA A 222 -24.93 5.69 -1.06
N LEU A 223 -24.85 4.38 -0.82
CA LEU A 223 -23.67 3.59 -1.09
C LEU A 223 -24.00 2.49 -2.08
N LEU A 224 -23.23 2.41 -3.15
CA LEU A 224 -23.29 1.30 -4.12
C LEU A 224 -21.93 0.59 -4.18
N MET A 225 -21.96 -0.72 -4.20
CA MET A 225 -20.82 -1.53 -4.58
C MET A 225 -20.75 -1.53 -6.11
N LEU A 226 -19.77 -0.82 -6.67
CA LEU A 226 -19.51 -0.76 -8.11
C LEU A 226 -18.12 -1.35 -8.34
N PRO A 227 -17.99 -2.65 -8.67
CA PRO A 227 -16.69 -3.24 -8.95
C PRO A 227 -16.00 -2.49 -10.09
N GLU A 228 -14.78 -2.04 -9.83
CA GLU A 228 -13.99 -1.32 -10.81
C GLU A 228 -13.54 -2.25 -11.94
N PRO A 229 -13.93 -1.99 -13.20
CA PRO A 229 -13.44 -2.73 -14.34
C PRO A 229 -11.96 -2.40 -14.56
N VAL A 230 -11.19 -3.40 -14.89
CA VAL A 230 -9.76 -3.28 -15.15
C VAL A 230 -9.48 -3.79 -16.55
N SER A 231 -9.03 -2.91 -17.44
CA SER A 231 -8.47 -3.25 -18.75
C SER A 231 -7.42 -2.21 -19.09
N ALA A 232 -6.17 -2.52 -18.78
CA ALA A 232 -5.09 -1.55 -18.93
C ALA A 232 -3.80 -2.24 -19.36
N SER A 233 -2.96 -1.51 -20.08
CA SER A 233 -1.62 -1.93 -20.44
C SER A 233 -0.57 -0.92 -19.99
N THR A 234 0.60 -1.42 -19.60
CA THR A 234 1.77 -0.61 -19.28
C THR A 234 2.94 -1.11 -20.12
N ARG A 235 3.44 -0.29 -21.03
CA ARG A 235 4.65 -0.56 -21.80
C ARG A 235 5.81 0.17 -21.16
N GLN A 236 6.90 -0.54 -20.89
CA GLN A 236 8.13 0.02 -20.39
C GLN A 236 9.26 -0.26 -21.38
N MET A 237 10.09 0.74 -21.61
CA MET A 237 11.26 0.65 -22.47
C MET A 237 12.43 1.23 -21.70
N ASP A 238 13.50 0.45 -21.60
CA ASP A 238 14.74 0.87 -20.96
C ASP A 238 15.90 0.63 -21.91
N THR A 239 16.77 1.63 -22.04
CA THR A 239 18.02 1.53 -22.80
C THR A 239 19.14 2.16 -22.00
N ARG A 240 20.32 1.53 -21.99
CA ARG A 240 21.48 2.10 -21.34
C ARG A 240 22.79 1.70 -22.00
N LEU A 241 23.75 2.58 -21.85
CA LEU A 241 25.16 2.35 -22.15
C LEU A 241 25.94 2.33 -20.83
N ASN A 242 26.68 1.26 -20.60
CA ASN A 242 27.57 1.10 -19.45
C ASN A 242 29.01 1.17 -19.93
N TYR A 243 29.76 2.11 -19.42
CA TYR A 243 31.18 2.25 -19.68
C TYR A 243 31.97 1.98 -18.40
N HIS A 244 32.99 1.17 -18.46
CA HIS A 244 33.84 0.87 -17.32
C HIS A 244 35.32 0.92 -17.66
N THR A 245 36.08 1.40 -16.70
CA THR A 245 37.53 1.34 -16.63
C THR A 245 37.93 0.88 -15.23
N SER A 246 39.24 0.75 -14.98
CA SER A 246 39.76 0.44 -13.65
C SER A 246 39.34 1.47 -12.55
N LYS A 247 39.02 2.70 -12.93
CA LYS A 247 38.70 3.77 -11.97
C LYS A 247 37.27 4.33 -12.13
N LEU A 248 36.66 4.21 -13.30
CA LEU A 248 35.36 4.81 -13.61
C LEU A 248 34.36 3.76 -14.05
N LEU A 249 33.20 3.76 -13.41
CA LEU A 249 31.99 3.08 -13.89
C LEU A 249 30.99 4.18 -14.23
N LEU A 250 30.43 4.17 -15.44
CA LEU A 250 29.48 5.16 -15.91
C LEU A 250 28.35 4.47 -16.65
N SER A 251 27.12 4.83 -16.32
CA SER A 251 25.92 4.36 -17.03
C SER A 251 25.06 5.56 -17.41
N ALA A 252 24.77 5.70 -18.68
CA ALA A 252 23.83 6.68 -19.22
C ALA A 252 22.65 5.93 -19.85
N GLY A 253 21.44 6.34 -19.53
CA GLY A 253 20.27 5.61 -20.01
C GLY A 253 19.01 6.46 -20.14
N TYR A 254 18.07 5.84 -20.83
CA TYR A 254 16.71 6.34 -20.99
C TYR A 254 15.72 5.26 -20.50
N SER A 255 14.66 5.71 -19.79
CA SER A 255 13.53 4.88 -19.38
C SER A 255 12.23 5.56 -19.79
N GLY A 256 11.37 4.83 -20.50
CA GLY A 256 10.04 5.25 -20.91
C GLY A 256 8.98 4.36 -20.29
N SER A 257 7.88 4.94 -19.83
CA SER A 257 6.71 4.21 -19.33
C SER A 257 5.45 4.80 -19.94
N PHE A 258 4.61 3.95 -20.54
CA PHE A 258 3.40 4.32 -21.27
C PHE A 258 2.26 3.49 -20.71
N TYR A 259 1.38 4.13 -19.97
CA TYR A 259 0.17 3.53 -19.43
C TYR A 259 -1.02 3.87 -20.31
N ARG A 260 -1.81 2.87 -20.65
CA ARG A 260 -3.07 2.99 -21.40
C ARG A 260 -4.17 2.26 -20.66
N ASN A 261 -5.33 2.90 -20.52
CA ASN A 261 -6.54 2.32 -19.97
C ASN A 261 -7.62 2.29 -21.07
N ASP A 262 -8.19 1.10 -21.33
CA ASP A 262 -9.25 0.95 -22.34
C ASP A 262 -10.57 1.56 -21.88
N TYR A 263 -10.73 1.85 -20.58
CA TYR A 263 -11.92 2.42 -19.98
C TYR A 263 -11.66 3.81 -19.41
N GLY A 264 -12.38 4.81 -19.92
CA GLY A 264 -12.26 6.18 -19.44
C GLY A 264 -13.00 6.44 -18.13
N SER A 265 -14.14 5.76 -17.90
CA SER A 265 -14.97 5.93 -16.70
C SER A 265 -15.90 4.75 -16.48
N ILE A 266 -16.39 4.64 -15.25
CA ILE A 266 -17.55 3.80 -14.90
C ILE A 266 -18.80 4.67 -14.99
N LYS A 267 -19.82 4.18 -15.69
CA LYS A 267 -21.10 4.83 -15.84
C LYS A 267 -22.21 3.83 -15.53
N ALA A 268 -22.59 3.77 -14.26
CA ALA A 268 -23.63 2.86 -13.83
C ALA A 268 -25.00 3.26 -14.40
N VAL A 269 -25.77 2.28 -14.83
CA VAL A 269 -27.19 2.46 -15.15
C VAL A 269 -27.99 2.11 -13.92
N VAL A 270 -28.69 3.08 -13.34
CA VAL A 270 -29.47 2.92 -12.11
C VAL A 270 -30.96 3.10 -12.45
N PRO A 271 -31.80 2.05 -12.34
CA PRO A 271 -33.22 2.15 -12.63
C PRO A 271 -33.99 3.01 -11.63
N ASN A 272 -35.16 3.50 -12.02
CA ASN A 272 -36.01 4.37 -11.21
C ASN A 272 -36.43 3.80 -9.85
N LEU A 273 -36.34 2.51 -9.65
CA LEU A 273 -36.67 1.82 -8.40
C LEU A 273 -35.83 2.30 -7.18
N PHE A 274 -34.68 2.94 -7.42
CA PHE A 274 -33.87 3.53 -6.37
C PHE A 274 -34.38 4.89 -5.89
N ASN A 275 -35.34 5.49 -6.57
CA ASN A 275 -35.95 6.76 -6.14
C ASN A 275 -36.92 6.59 -4.96
N THR A 276 -37.31 5.36 -4.65
CA THR A 276 -38.20 5.06 -3.53
C THR A 276 -37.38 4.72 -2.28
N GLY A 277 -36.99 5.76 -1.57
CA GLY A 277 -36.17 5.62 -0.37
C GLY A 277 -34.72 5.29 -0.67
N LEU A 278 -33.87 5.57 0.28
CA LEU A 278 -32.44 5.37 0.25
C LEU A 278 -32.06 3.87 0.36
N GLY A 279 -32.67 3.06 -0.44
CA GLY A 279 -32.22 1.70 -0.70
C GLY A 279 -32.73 0.64 0.25
N VAL A 280 -33.09 0.89 1.48
CA VAL A 280 -33.53 -0.15 2.39
C VAL A 280 -34.79 0.26 3.14
N ALA A 281 -35.92 -0.38 2.84
CA ALA A 281 -37.00 -0.47 3.80
C ALA A 281 -36.49 -1.36 4.95
N GLN A 282 -36.04 -0.75 6.03
CA GLN A 282 -35.80 -1.52 7.25
C GLN A 282 -37.13 -1.92 7.87
N PRO A 283 -37.24 -3.11 8.47
CA PRO A 283 -38.46 -3.51 9.17
C PRO A 283 -38.84 -2.45 10.21
N GLY A 284 -40.04 -1.90 10.12
CA GLY A 284 -40.56 -0.86 11.02
C GLY A 284 -40.41 0.58 10.56
N TYR A 285 -39.76 0.84 9.40
CA TYR A 285 -39.67 2.18 8.82
C TYR A 285 -40.45 2.29 7.54
N PRO A 286 -41.29 3.32 7.36
CA PRO A 286 -42.02 3.52 6.11
C PRO A 286 -41.04 3.75 4.97
N ALA A 287 -41.33 3.15 3.82
CA ALA A 287 -40.63 3.48 2.58
C ALA A 287 -40.70 4.99 2.36
N VAL A 288 -39.55 5.66 2.32
CA VAL A 288 -39.48 7.09 2.03
C VAL A 288 -39.92 7.26 0.58
N GLY A 289 -40.99 8.01 0.35
CA GLY A 289 -41.60 8.18 -0.96
C GLY A 289 -40.64 8.77 -2.02
N ASN A 290 -41.05 8.75 -3.27
CA ASN A 290 -40.35 9.28 -4.43
C ASN A 290 -39.80 10.69 -4.16
N ASN A 291 -38.53 10.78 -3.79
CA ASN A 291 -37.88 12.03 -3.51
C ASN A 291 -37.25 12.57 -4.78
N ILE A 292 -38.10 13.21 -5.57
CA ILE A 292 -37.66 14.14 -6.57
C ILE A 292 -37.33 15.41 -5.81
N ILE A 293 -36.15 15.96 -6.02
CA ILE A 293 -35.80 17.29 -5.51
C ILE A 293 -36.83 18.26 -6.08
N SER A 294 -37.70 18.78 -5.22
CA SER A 294 -38.66 19.80 -5.61
C SER A 294 -37.89 21.04 -6.03
N GLY A 295 -37.96 21.39 -7.31
CA GLY A 295 -37.35 22.58 -7.86
C GLY A 295 -36.19 22.40 -8.86
N GLY A 296 -35.68 21.19 -9.09
CA GLY A 296 -34.57 21.02 -10.02
C GLY A 296 -34.52 19.70 -10.80
N GLY A 297 -35.43 18.77 -10.51
CA GLY A 297 -35.56 17.55 -11.29
C GLY A 297 -34.39 16.54 -11.15
N THR A 298 -33.48 16.72 -10.20
CA THR A 298 -32.34 15.82 -10.02
C THR A 298 -32.66 14.78 -8.95
N SER A 299 -32.88 13.54 -9.36
CA SER A 299 -33.11 12.43 -8.45
C SER A 299 -31.76 11.85 -8.00
N LEU A 300 -31.74 11.15 -6.86
CA LEU A 300 -30.59 10.36 -6.40
C LEU A 300 -30.08 9.43 -7.51
N GLN A 301 -30.97 8.87 -8.29
CA GLN A 301 -30.67 8.07 -9.47
C GLN A 301 -29.74 8.79 -10.46
N ASN A 302 -30.03 10.06 -10.78
CA ASN A 302 -29.19 10.82 -11.72
C ASN A 302 -27.79 11.04 -11.17
N VAL A 303 -27.67 11.25 -9.87
CA VAL A 303 -26.37 11.40 -9.20
C VAL A 303 -25.57 10.10 -9.21
N LEU A 304 -26.21 8.97 -8.95
CA LEU A 304 -25.55 7.66 -8.95
C LEU A 304 -25.16 7.20 -10.38
N GLN A 305 -25.74 7.78 -11.42
CA GLN A 305 -25.40 7.54 -12.82
C GLN A 305 -24.31 8.45 -13.35
N LEU A 306 -23.82 9.42 -12.56
CA LEU A 306 -22.71 10.25 -12.99
C LEU A 306 -21.46 9.40 -13.28
N PRO A 307 -20.72 9.73 -14.33
CA PRO A 307 -19.51 9.00 -14.68
C PRO A 307 -18.45 9.20 -13.58
N VAL A 308 -17.80 8.12 -13.21
CA VAL A 308 -16.65 8.12 -12.31
C VAL A 308 -15.41 7.81 -13.11
N ALA A 309 -14.48 8.77 -13.18
CA ALA A 309 -13.25 8.62 -13.95
C ALA A 309 -12.40 7.45 -13.47
N LEU A 310 -11.91 6.68 -14.41
CA LEU A 310 -10.87 5.68 -14.21
C LEU A 310 -9.48 6.29 -14.46
N PRO A 311 -8.39 5.63 -14.06
CA PRO A 311 -7.05 6.16 -14.28
C PRO A 311 -6.80 6.49 -15.75
N PRO A 312 -6.47 7.75 -16.09
CA PRO A 312 -6.27 8.18 -17.46
C PRO A 312 -4.96 7.68 -18.06
N ASP A 313 -4.89 7.65 -19.39
CA ASP A 313 -3.64 7.39 -20.11
C ASP A 313 -2.57 8.37 -19.70
N ASN A 314 -1.36 7.88 -19.53
CA ASN A 314 -0.24 8.72 -19.15
C ASN A 314 1.09 8.15 -19.65
N GLN A 315 2.07 9.04 -19.75
CA GLN A 315 3.41 8.64 -20.15
C GLN A 315 4.46 9.35 -19.28
N ALA A 316 5.57 8.66 -19.06
CA ALA A 316 6.71 9.18 -18.34
C ALA A 316 8.00 8.86 -19.09
N HIS A 317 8.87 9.85 -19.20
CA HIS A 317 10.19 9.75 -19.83
C HIS A 317 11.23 10.15 -18.82
N GLN A 318 12.30 9.38 -18.71
CA GLN A 318 13.43 9.69 -17.84
C GLN A 318 14.73 9.48 -18.60
N VAL A 319 15.63 10.44 -18.50
CA VAL A 319 17.03 10.26 -18.86
C VAL A 319 17.87 10.34 -17.59
N TYR A 320 18.90 9.52 -17.49
CA TYR A 320 19.73 9.47 -16.31
C TYR A 320 21.20 9.22 -16.63
N LEU A 321 22.03 9.71 -15.73
CA LEU A 321 23.45 9.43 -15.68
C LEU A 321 23.79 8.98 -14.27
N THR A 322 24.44 7.85 -14.13
CA THR A 322 24.91 7.33 -12.83
C THR A 322 26.33 6.79 -12.99
N GLY A 323 27.11 6.93 -11.94
CA GLY A 323 28.46 6.40 -12.01
C GLY A 323 29.14 6.34 -10.65
N SER A 324 30.32 5.72 -10.65
CA SER A 324 31.24 5.72 -9.52
C SER A 324 32.66 5.94 -10.00
N TYR A 325 33.43 6.68 -9.23
CA TYR A 325 34.81 6.99 -9.52
C TYR A 325 35.71 6.66 -8.31
N ALA A 326 36.74 5.88 -8.55
CA ALA A 326 37.76 5.59 -7.53
C ALA A 326 38.71 6.76 -7.40
N LEU A 327 38.47 7.63 -6.41
CA LEU A 327 39.32 8.82 -6.13
C LEU A 327 40.70 8.41 -5.62
N ALA A 328 40.75 7.35 -4.80
CA ALA A 328 41.97 6.75 -4.25
C ALA A 328 41.71 5.24 -4.03
N PRO A 329 42.74 4.41 -3.74
CA PRO A 329 42.57 2.99 -3.54
C PRO A 329 41.52 2.59 -2.50
N LYS A 330 41.25 3.48 -1.52
CA LYS A 330 40.29 3.24 -0.42
C LYS A 330 39.18 4.29 -0.38
N THR A 331 38.99 5.06 -1.47
CA THR A 331 38.00 6.14 -1.52
C THR A 331 37.27 6.10 -2.86
N LYS A 332 35.94 5.95 -2.80
CA LYS A 332 35.05 5.96 -3.97
C LYS A 332 34.00 7.06 -3.83
N ALA A 333 33.77 7.78 -4.90
CA ALA A 333 32.61 8.65 -5.06
C ALA A 333 31.60 7.98 -5.99
N ASN A 334 30.33 8.10 -5.70
CA ASN A 334 29.23 7.72 -6.57
C ASN A 334 28.34 8.93 -6.83
N PHE A 335 27.74 8.98 -8.00
CA PHE A 335 26.84 10.06 -8.38
C PHE A 335 25.68 9.53 -9.23
N LYS A 336 24.57 10.23 -9.13
CA LYS A 336 23.39 9.99 -9.97
C LYS A 336 22.73 11.32 -10.28
N TYR A 337 22.41 11.52 -11.55
CA TYR A 337 21.50 12.57 -11.98
C TYR A 337 20.39 11.95 -12.82
N ALA A 338 19.15 12.36 -12.60
CA ALA A 338 18.02 11.93 -13.43
C ALA A 338 17.08 13.13 -13.66
N TYR A 339 16.67 13.26 -14.90
CA TYR A 339 15.60 14.16 -15.33
C TYR A 339 14.41 13.34 -15.77
N SER A 340 13.22 13.64 -15.28
CA SER A 340 12.02 12.97 -15.74
C SER A 340 10.88 13.94 -16.04
N ARG A 341 10.06 13.56 -17.00
CA ARG A 341 8.84 14.28 -17.39
C ARG A 341 7.70 13.28 -17.51
N ALA A 342 6.64 13.51 -16.74
CA ALA A 342 5.38 12.76 -16.85
C ALA A 342 4.28 13.67 -17.36
N THR A 343 3.42 13.15 -18.24
CA THR A 343 2.31 13.88 -18.86
C THR A 343 1.05 13.03 -18.91
N GLN A 344 -0.10 13.69 -18.84
CA GLN A 344 -1.43 13.14 -19.02
C GLN A 344 -2.28 14.20 -19.71
N ASN A 345 -2.98 13.81 -20.78
CA ASN A 345 -3.78 14.75 -21.61
C ASN A 345 -5.07 14.14 -22.14
N ASP A 346 -5.63 13.12 -21.47
CA ASP A 346 -6.89 12.53 -21.85
C ASP A 346 -8.02 13.53 -21.86
N SER A 347 -8.90 13.39 -22.83
CA SER A 347 -10.06 14.26 -23.01
C SER A 347 -11.11 14.01 -21.93
N PHE A 348 -11.57 15.06 -21.26
CA PHE A 348 -12.69 14.97 -20.32
C PHE A 348 -13.95 14.45 -21.00
N ALA A 349 -14.22 14.89 -22.23
CA ALA A 349 -15.36 14.41 -23.01
C ALA A 349 -15.27 12.92 -23.33
N GLY A 350 -14.05 12.40 -23.66
CA GLY A 350 -13.81 10.98 -23.89
C GLY A 350 -14.06 10.13 -22.65
N MET A 351 -13.83 10.68 -21.46
CA MET A 351 -14.15 10.07 -20.16
C MET A 351 -15.61 10.28 -19.75
N GLY A 352 -16.41 11.03 -20.50
CA GLY A 352 -17.79 11.39 -20.17
C GLY A 352 -17.90 12.37 -19.00
N LEU A 353 -16.83 13.08 -18.66
CA LEU A 353 -16.79 14.04 -17.56
C LEU A 353 -17.29 15.41 -18.04
N THR A 354 -18.07 16.07 -17.17
CA THR A 354 -18.61 17.42 -17.35
C THR A 354 -18.14 18.32 -16.20
N GLY A 355 -18.34 19.63 -16.32
CA GLY A 355 -17.96 20.56 -15.26
C GLY A 355 -16.55 21.15 -15.38
N ALA A 356 -15.84 20.85 -16.46
CA ALA A 356 -14.63 21.56 -16.83
C ALA A 356 -14.98 23.00 -17.31
N PRO A 357 -14.10 23.99 -17.05
CA PRO A 357 -14.32 25.34 -17.56
C PRO A 357 -14.32 25.38 -19.10
N ALA A 358 -14.98 26.37 -19.67
CA ALA A 358 -15.04 26.55 -21.13
C ALA A 358 -13.62 26.62 -21.72
N GLY A 359 -13.40 25.86 -22.81
CA GLY A 359 -12.10 25.77 -23.49
C GLY A 359 -11.08 24.81 -22.82
N VAL A 360 -11.41 24.20 -21.70
CA VAL A 360 -10.53 23.23 -21.01
C VAL A 360 -11.01 21.82 -21.33
N GLY A 361 -10.44 21.20 -22.35
CA GLY A 361 -10.81 19.86 -22.82
C GLY A 361 -10.08 18.73 -22.12
N SER A 362 -9.01 18.99 -21.40
CA SER A 362 -8.17 18.03 -20.68
C SER A 362 -7.48 18.69 -19.49
N LEU A 363 -7.07 17.91 -18.50
CA LEU A 363 -6.24 18.40 -17.40
C LEU A 363 -4.86 18.90 -17.88
N ASN A 364 -4.34 18.38 -19.00
CA ASN A 364 -3.02 18.70 -19.54
C ASN A 364 -1.92 18.58 -18.44
N ALA A 365 -2.03 17.52 -17.63
CA ALA A 365 -1.15 17.34 -16.50
C ALA A 365 0.32 17.17 -16.94
N LYS A 366 1.21 17.87 -16.26
CA LYS A 366 2.63 17.83 -16.54
C LYS A 366 3.44 17.95 -15.26
N VAL A 367 4.21 16.92 -14.98
CA VAL A 367 5.13 16.90 -13.84
C VAL A 367 6.55 16.72 -14.34
N VAL A 368 7.45 17.59 -13.88
CA VAL A 368 8.89 17.53 -14.18
C VAL A 368 9.65 17.28 -12.88
N SER A 369 10.61 16.36 -12.91
CA SER A 369 11.41 16.06 -11.73
C SER A 369 12.91 16.03 -12.07
N HIS A 370 13.71 16.54 -11.16
CA HIS A 370 15.16 16.46 -11.16
C HIS A 370 15.61 15.72 -9.90
N LEU A 371 16.49 14.76 -10.06
CA LEU A 371 17.13 14.04 -8.96
C LEU A 371 18.65 14.16 -9.12
N ALA A 372 19.31 14.67 -8.10
CA ALA A 372 20.75 14.65 -7.98
C ALA A 372 21.17 13.92 -6.70
N GLN A 373 22.13 13.03 -6.79
CA GLN A 373 22.67 12.30 -5.65
C GLN A 373 24.18 12.18 -5.78
N VAL A 374 24.88 12.41 -4.67
CA VAL A 374 26.32 12.22 -4.55
C VAL A 374 26.59 11.43 -3.27
N GLY A 375 27.43 10.42 -3.37
CA GLY A 375 27.87 9.62 -2.24
C GLY A 375 29.39 9.49 -2.22
N LEU A 376 29.94 9.43 -1.02
CA LEU A 376 31.36 9.21 -0.76
C LEU A 376 31.50 8.04 0.21
N SER A 377 32.38 7.09 -0.11
CA SER A 377 32.80 6.03 0.80
C SER A 377 34.30 6.04 0.88
N SER A 378 34.84 6.16 2.07
CA SER A 378 36.27 6.27 2.29
C SER A 378 36.74 5.43 3.51
N ARG A 379 37.91 4.86 3.38
CA ARG A 379 38.62 4.25 4.50
C ARG A 379 40.01 4.90 4.62
N PRO A 380 40.08 6.11 5.19
CA PRO A 380 41.34 6.90 5.21
C PRO A 380 42.46 6.15 5.93
N PHE A 381 42.14 5.40 6.98
CA PHE A 381 43.07 4.48 7.67
C PHE A 381 42.34 3.23 8.12
N ALA A 382 43.07 2.17 8.42
CA ALA A 382 42.54 0.82 8.61
C ALA A 382 41.34 0.70 9.58
N PRO A 383 41.29 1.36 10.75
CA PRO A 383 40.17 1.24 11.67
C PRO A 383 38.96 2.14 11.33
N LEU A 384 39.09 3.17 10.47
CA LEU A 384 38.03 4.15 10.22
C LEU A 384 37.39 3.95 8.85
N SER A 385 36.07 3.81 8.82
CA SER A 385 35.24 3.86 7.60
C SER A 385 34.29 5.05 7.69
N LEU A 386 34.23 5.85 6.61
CA LEU A 386 33.37 7.01 6.47
C LEU A 386 32.46 6.82 5.28
N THR A 387 31.18 7.13 5.44
CA THR A 387 30.22 7.24 4.35
C THR A 387 29.48 8.56 4.44
N ALA A 388 29.32 9.23 3.31
CA ALA A 388 28.51 10.43 3.17
C ALA A 388 27.58 10.28 1.96
N ASN A 389 26.35 10.73 2.08
CA ASN A 389 25.37 10.71 1.00
C ASN A 389 24.57 12.00 1.02
N LEU A 390 24.48 12.66 -0.12
CA LEU A 390 23.64 13.83 -0.34
C LEU A 390 22.70 13.54 -1.50
N ARG A 391 21.40 13.76 -1.29
CA ARG A 391 20.34 13.57 -2.28
C ARG A 391 19.47 14.82 -2.34
N TYR A 392 19.31 15.36 -3.52
CA TYR A 392 18.38 16.43 -3.80
C TYR A 392 17.37 15.97 -4.85
N GLU A 393 16.08 16.21 -4.61
CA GLU A 393 15.00 15.91 -5.52
C GLU A 393 14.07 17.13 -5.62
N ASP A 394 13.86 17.62 -6.83
CA ASP A 394 12.93 18.71 -7.13
C ASP A 394 11.86 18.19 -8.08
N LYS A 395 10.60 18.22 -7.64
CA LYS A 395 9.42 17.81 -8.40
C LYS A 395 8.52 19.02 -8.58
N LYS A 396 8.34 19.45 -9.81
CA LYS A 396 7.49 20.59 -10.19
C LYS A 396 6.28 20.11 -10.96
N ASP A 397 5.11 20.33 -10.39
CA ASP A 397 3.84 20.16 -11.06
C ASP A 397 3.52 21.43 -11.88
N LYS A 398 3.62 21.30 -13.21
CA LYS A 398 3.37 22.37 -14.18
C LYS A 398 1.98 22.27 -14.81
N THR A 399 1.08 21.49 -14.20
CA THR A 399 -0.31 21.36 -14.64
C THR A 399 -1.00 22.74 -14.58
N PRO A 400 -1.73 23.17 -15.60
CA PRO A 400 -2.51 24.40 -15.58
C PRO A 400 -3.51 24.37 -14.41
N SER A 401 -3.67 25.46 -13.69
CA SER A 401 -4.74 25.60 -12.69
C SER A 401 -6.03 26.00 -13.38
N ALA A 402 -7.12 25.32 -13.01
CA ALA A 402 -8.46 25.67 -13.48
C ALA A 402 -9.50 25.34 -12.42
N LEU A 403 -10.64 26.03 -12.45
CA LEU A 403 -11.74 25.84 -11.51
C LEU A 403 -12.80 24.93 -12.13
N TYR A 404 -12.94 23.73 -11.58
CA TYR A 404 -13.86 22.70 -12.03
C TYR A 404 -15.14 22.68 -11.21
N ASN A 405 -16.29 22.48 -11.85
CA ASN A 405 -17.54 22.23 -11.17
C ASN A 405 -17.72 20.72 -10.97
N LEU A 406 -17.50 20.23 -9.74
CA LEU A 406 -17.59 18.81 -9.41
C LEU A 406 -19.04 18.32 -9.23
N VAL A 407 -20.00 19.23 -9.12
CA VAL A 407 -21.43 18.88 -8.96
C VAL A 407 -22.26 19.71 -9.96
N PRO A 408 -22.18 19.43 -11.27
CA PRO A 408 -22.87 20.22 -12.30
C PRO A 408 -24.39 20.17 -12.22
N LEU A 409 -24.97 19.31 -11.36
CA LEU A 409 -26.39 19.09 -11.23
C LEU A 409 -27.08 20.01 -10.19
N ALA A 410 -26.33 20.76 -9.42
CA ALA A 410 -26.86 21.61 -8.37
C ALA A 410 -27.21 23.05 -8.89
N VAL A 411 -27.85 23.18 -10.04
CA VAL A 411 -28.53 24.41 -10.37
C VAL A 411 -29.89 24.35 -9.69
N VAL A 412 -29.96 24.75 -8.44
CA VAL A 412 -31.25 25.06 -7.79
C VAL A 412 -31.57 26.48 -8.18
N PRO A 413 -32.66 26.76 -8.94
CA PRO A 413 -33.13 28.11 -9.14
C PRO A 413 -33.38 28.75 -7.76
N ALA A 414 -32.88 29.95 -7.53
CA ALA A 414 -33.16 30.73 -6.33
C ALA A 414 -34.66 31.13 -6.35
N THR A 415 -35.50 30.30 -5.76
CA THR A 415 -36.96 30.56 -5.70
C THR A 415 -37.38 31.29 -4.44
N THR A 416 -36.44 31.54 -3.51
CA THR A 416 -36.75 32.26 -2.27
C THR A 416 -35.73 33.37 -2.05
N PRO A 417 -36.13 34.63 -1.87
CA PRO A 417 -35.22 35.70 -1.48
C PRO A 417 -34.56 35.37 -0.13
N GLY A 418 -33.25 35.34 -0.09
CA GLY A 418 -32.46 34.99 1.10
C GLY A 418 -32.02 33.53 1.22
N SER A 419 -32.44 32.62 0.34
CA SER A 419 -31.86 31.29 0.27
C SER A 419 -30.50 31.37 -0.42
N VAL A 420 -29.44 30.94 0.30
CA VAL A 420 -28.11 30.81 -0.29
C VAL A 420 -28.20 29.69 -1.33
N THR A 421 -28.21 30.09 -2.60
CA THR A 421 -28.04 29.14 -3.71
C THR A 421 -26.65 28.49 -3.51
N ARG A 422 -26.60 27.26 -3.06
CA ARG A 422 -25.36 26.47 -3.13
C ARG A 422 -25.12 26.18 -4.61
N VAL A 423 -24.53 27.14 -5.29
CA VAL A 423 -23.93 26.89 -6.59
C VAL A 423 -22.95 25.76 -6.43
N GLY A 424 -22.99 24.76 -7.29
CA GLY A 424 -22.24 23.55 -7.22
C GLY A 424 -20.80 23.71 -6.76
N GLY A 425 -20.24 22.67 -6.14
CA GLY A 425 -18.90 22.70 -5.60
C GLY A 425 -17.86 22.96 -6.68
N PHE A 426 -17.39 24.19 -6.77
CA PHE A 426 -16.26 24.56 -7.60
C PHE A 426 -14.96 24.27 -6.86
N TRP A 427 -14.03 23.58 -7.52
CA TRP A 427 -12.76 23.16 -6.95
C TRP A 427 -11.64 23.41 -7.95
N ASN A 428 -10.52 23.90 -7.46
CA ASN A 428 -9.30 23.92 -8.24
C ASN A 428 -8.66 22.51 -8.28
N ASN A 429 -7.99 22.19 -9.38
CA ASN A 429 -7.16 21.01 -9.42
C ASN A 429 -5.95 21.18 -8.49
N ASN A 430 -5.60 20.11 -7.77
CA ASN A 430 -4.49 20.11 -6.83
C ASN A 430 -3.14 19.98 -7.54
N LYS A 431 -2.22 20.91 -7.26
CA LYS A 431 -0.83 20.84 -7.72
C LYS A 431 0.06 20.31 -6.61
N VAL A 432 0.88 19.32 -6.93
CA VAL A 432 1.80 18.69 -5.98
C VAL A 432 3.23 18.93 -6.38
N SER A 433 3.75 20.12 -6.06
CA SER A 433 5.17 20.43 -6.18
C SER A 433 5.86 20.25 -4.83
N MET A 434 7.05 19.67 -4.85
CA MET A 434 7.88 19.51 -3.66
C MET A 434 9.35 19.45 -4.02
N SER A 435 10.20 19.93 -3.10
CA SER A 435 11.62 19.67 -3.12
C SER A 435 12.04 18.94 -1.84
N ARG A 436 12.99 18.05 -1.95
CA ARG A 436 13.55 17.28 -0.84
C ARG A 436 15.05 17.30 -0.86
N LEU A 437 15.66 17.64 0.26
CA LEU A 437 17.09 17.51 0.50
C LEU A 437 17.30 16.45 1.59
N GLY A 438 18.09 15.42 1.32
CA GLY A 438 18.51 14.41 2.30
C GLY A 438 20.01 14.34 2.38
N ALA A 439 20.57 14.41 3.59
CA ALA A 439 21.99 14.22 3.85
C ALA A 439 22.16 13.11 4.91
N LYS A 440 23.14 12.25 4.70
CA LYS A 440 23.52 11.20 5.67
C LYS A 440 25.04 11.16 5.79
N LEU A 441 25.50 11.10 7.04
CA LEU A 441 26.91 10.94 7.38
C LEU A 441 27.01 9.76 8.35
N GLU A 442 27.98 8.90 8.17
CA GLU A 442 28.24 7.78 9.06
C GLU A 442 29.75 7.58 9.18
N ALA A 443 30.21 7.43 10.43
CA ALA A 443 31.58 7.10 10.77
C ALA A 443 31.55 5.80 11.59
N SER A 444 32.28 4.80 11.14
CA SER A 444 32.44 3.54 11.83
C SER A 444 33.90 3.32 12.17
N TYR A 445 34.19 3.19 13.45
CA TYR A 445 35.56 3.07 13.96
C TYR A 445 35.76 1.72 14.69
N ARG A 446 36.80 1.00 14.34
CA ARG A 446 37.22 -0.21 15.05
C ARG A 446 38.01 0.18 16.29
N LEU A 447 37.38 0.08 17.47
CA LEU A 447 37.98 0.43 18.76
C LEU A 447 39.07 -0.56 19.17
N ALA A 448 38.82 -1.87 18.96
CA ALA A 448 39.70 -2.98 19.24
C ALA A 448 39.41 -4.12 18.25
N SER A 449 40.14 -5.23 18.32
CA SER A 449 39.93 -6.36 17.39
C SER A 449 38.48 -6.85 17.34
N ALA A 450 37.76 -6.80 18.46
CA ALA A 450 36.40 -7.30 18.60
C ALA A 450 35.31 -6.19 18.65
N TRP A 451 35.66 -4.92 18.77
CA TRP A 451 34.70 -3.84 18.97
C TRP A 451 34.68 -2.84 17.82
N ARG A 452 33.48 -2.45 17.43
CA ARG A 452 33.23 -1.38 16.46
C ARG A 452 32.18 -0.42 16.99
N ALA A 453 32.49 0.85 16.97
CA ALA A 453 31.52 1.91 17.22
C ALA A 453 31.12 2.59 15.92
N THR A 454 29.84 2.85 15.74
CA THR A 454 29.31 3.56 14.58
C THR A 454 28.48 4.74 15.06
N LEU A 455 28.78 5.93 14.54
CA LEU A 455 28.00 7.14 14.72
C LEU A 455 27.43 7.57 13.37
N GLY A 456 26.14 7.82 13.34
CA GLY A 456 25.42 8.28 12.15
C GLY A 456 24.66 9.56 12.45
N ALA A 457 24.58 10.45 11.46
CA ALA A 457 23.71 11.61 11.46
C ALA A 457 22.96 11.70 10.15
N ASP A 458 21.69 12.08 10.20
CA ASP A 458 20.86 12.29 9.04
C ASP A 458 20.07 13.61 9.14
N TYR A 459 19.89 14.22 8.00
CA TYR A 459 19.08 15.41 7.82
C TYR A 459 18.16 15.23 6.63
N ASN A 460 16.89 15.53 6.80
CA ASN A 460 15.91 15.55 5.72
C ASN A 460 15.13 16.87 5.78
N ALA A 461 15.11 17.59 4.69
CA ALA A 461 14.27 18.78 4.49
C ALA A 461 13.28 18.51 3.37
N LEU A 462 12.04 18.90 3.57
CA LEU A 462 10.97 18.78 2.60
C LEU A 462 10.21 20.09 2.50
N GLU A 463 10.21 20.70 1.32
CA GLU A 463 9.42 21.87 1.00
C GLU A 463 8.28 21.51 0.06
N ARG A 464 7.14 22.16 0.22
CA ARG A 464 5.91 21.93 -0.55
C ARG A 464 5.30 23.27 -0.94
N ASN A 465 4.53 23.27 -2.04
CA ASN A 465 3.59 24.37 -2.25
C ASN A 465 2.41 24.21 -1.29
N VAL A 466 1.95 25.32 -0.76
CA VAL A 466 0.80 25.40 0.15
C VAL A 466 -0.27 26.32 -0.44
N PRO A 467 -1.54 26.12 -0.13
CA PRO A 467 -2.60 27.03 -0.57
C PRO A 467 -2.40 28.42 0.05
N THR A 468 -2.75 29.47 -0.68
CA THR A 468 -2.61 30.84 -0.25
C THR A 468 -3.92 31.46 0.25
N SER A 469 -5.04 30.76 0.02
CA SER A 469 -6.35 31.22 0.48
C SER A 469 -7.29 30.06 0.78
N ILE A 470 -8.35 30.29 1.56
CA ILE A 470 -9.42 29.30 1.80
C ILE A 470 -10.11 28.90 0.49
N ALA A 471 -10.20 29.79 -0.49
CA ALA A 471 -10.74 29.47 -1.81
C ALA A 471 -9.87 28.47 -2.56
N GLU A 472 -8.54 28.50 -2.37
CA GLU A 472 -7.61 27.53 -2.92
C GLU A 472 -7.60 26.22 -2.13
N GLU A 473 -8.01 26.26 -0.85
CA GLU A 473 -8.11 25.06 -0.02
C GLU A 473 -9.29 24.16 -0.41
N LYS A 474 -10.30 24.71 -1.06
CA LYS A 474 -11.35 23.90 -1.73
C LYS A 474 -10.81 23.19 -2.98
N VAL A 475 -9.57 22.87 -2.95
CA VAL A 475 -8.90 21.97 -3.88
C VAL A 475 -9.28 20.55 -3.50
N GLY A 476 -9.62 19.73 -4.45
CA GLY A 476 -9.95 18.32 -4.22
C GLY A 476 -8.83 17.60 -3.48
N GLY A 477 -9.05 17.32 -2.22
CA GLY A 477 -8.07 16.70 -1.32
C GLY A 477 -7.53 17.68 -0.26
N VAL A 478 -6.84 17.11 0.71
CA VAL A 478 -6.19 17.89 1.77
C VAL A 478 -4.91 18.50 1.19
N GLY A 479 -4.94 19.80 0.93
CA GLY A 479 -3.73 20.55 0.57
C GLY A 479 -2.71 20.51 1.72
N PRO A 480 -1.40 20.55 1.45
CA PRO A 480 -0.41 20.65 2.50
C PRO A 480 -0.60 21.96 3.26
N LEU A 481 -0.76 21.86 4.57
CA LEU A 481 -1.01 23.00 5.46
C LEU A 481 0.26 23.58 6.06
N ARG A 482 1.42 23.04 5.68
CA ARG A 482 2.72 23.42 6.18
C ARG A 482 3.74 23.36 5.03
N ALA A 483 4.42 24.47 4.78
CA ALA A 483 5.34 24.59 3.65
C ALA A 483 6.59 23.72 3.83
N LYS A 484 7.15 23.68 5.03
CA LYS A 484 8.43 23.01 5.28
C LYS A 484 8.34 22.05 6.47
N ASN A 485 9.05 20.94 6.33
CA ASN A 485 9.39 20.04 7.44
C ASN A 485 10.87 19.69 7.35
N ASN A 486 11.56 19.81 8.47
CA ASN A 486 12.95 19.40 8.62
C ASN A 486 13.04 18.32 9.70
N GLU A 487 13.76 17.26 9.40
CA GLU A 487 14.02 16.18 10.36
C GLU A 487 15.53 15.97 10.47
N THR A 488 16.03 16.06 11.71
CA THR A 488 17.42 15.79 12.05
C THR A 488 17.46 14.56 12.96
N GLY A 489 18.28 13.59 12.60
CA GLY A 489 18.45 12.38 13.35
C GLY A 489 19.92 12.08 13.63
N TRP A 490 20.15 11.29 14.67
CA TRP A 490 21.44 10.69 14.95
C TRP A 490 21.29 9.27 15.45
N ARG A 491 22.32 8.45 15.24
CA ARG A 491 22.39 7.05 15.67
C ARG A 491 23.76 6.77 16.26
N ALA A 492 23.76 6.09 17.38
CA ALA A 492 24.98 5.48 17.93
C ALA A 492 24.78 3.96 18.01
N GLU A 493 25.78 3.21 17.58
CA GLU A 493 25.75 1.76 17.60
C GLU A 493 27.10 1.26 18.11
N LEU A 494 27.06 0.32 19.04
CA LEU A 494 28.22 -0.42 19.51
C LEU A 494 28.03 -1.88 19.11
N GLN A 495 28.88 -2.38 18.25
CA GLN A 495 28.92 -3.77 17.83
C GLN A 495 30.14 -4.47 18.42
N ARG A 496 29.93 -5.66 18.94
CA ARG A 496 31.00 -6.54 19.38
C ARG A 496 30.92 -7.85 18.59
N SER A 497 32.00 -8.19 17.90
CA SER A 497 32.27 -9.52 17.36
C SER A 497 33.09 -10.24 18.40
N MET A 498 32.43 -10.96 19.32
CA MET A 498 33.08 -11.47 20.53
C MET A 498 33.90 -12.71 20.27
N SER A 499 33.53 -13.49 19.29
CA SER A 499 34.20 -14.72 18.86
C SER A 499 33.40 -15.26 17.65
N ASP A 500 33.85 -16.38 17.11
CA ASP A 500 33.04 -17.14 16.14
C ASP A 500 31.71 -17.62 16.77
N LYS A 501 31.58 -17.51 18.09
CA LYS A 501 30.42 -18.03 18.86
C LYS A 501 29.43 -16.97 19.33
N LEU A 502 29.83 -15.69 19.50
CA LEU A 502 28.92 -14.68 20.01
C LEU A 502 29.22 -13.31 19.39
N ASN A 503 28.22 -12.79 18.65
CA ASN A 503 28.23 -11.45 18.09
C ASN A 503 27.01 -10.69 18.61
N GLY A 504 27.14 -9.38 18.76
CA GLY A 504 26.01 -8.58 19.20
C GLY A 504 26.16 -7.12 18.86
N SER A 505 25.03 -6.41 18.79
CA SER A 505 25.00 -4.96 18.63
C SER A 505 23.92 -4.33 19.50
N LEU A 506 24.25 -3.19 20.05
CA LEU A 506 23.32 -2.29 20.74
C LEU A 506 23.32 -0.96 19.99
N SER A 507 22.17 -0.52 19.56
CA SER A 507 22.02 0.78 18.93
C SER A 507 20.91 1.61 19.56
N TYR A 508 21.16 2.90 19.59
CA TYR A 508 20.17 3.92 19.92
C TYR A 508 20.09 4.93 18.81
N SER A 509 18.88 5.32 18.43
CA SER A 509 18.64 6.39 17.47
C SER A 509 17.62 7.37 18.02
N SER A 510 17.83 8.64 17.72
CA SER A 510 16.92 9.71 18.05
C SER A 510 16.79 10.64 16.88
N SER A 511 15.56 11.07 16.58
CA SER A 511 15.31 12.10 15.57
C SER A 511 14.25 13.08 16.03
N ARG A 512 14.37 14.30 15.54
CA ARG A 512 13.39 15.36 15.76
C ARG A 512 12.97 15.96 14.42
N ARG A 513 11.69 15.90 14.15
CA ARG A 513 11.06 16.61 13.05
C ARG A 513 10.41 17.87 13.56
N SER A 514 10.70 18.99 12.88
CA SER A 514 10.05 20.29 13.08
C SER A 514 9.68 20.86 11.71
N GLY A 515 8.86 21.88 11.70
CA GLY A 515 8.43 22.51 10.42
C GLY A 515 8.35 24.03 10.54
N SER A 516 8.04 24.65 9.38
CA SER A 516 7.68 26.07 9.35
C SER A 516 6.39 26.33 10.12
N GLU A 517 6.05 27.57 10.31
CA GLU A 517 4.73 27.99 10.75
C GLU A 517 3.66 27.31 9.88
N TRP A 518 2.52 27.04 10.49
CA TRP A 518 1.36 26.53 9.79
C TRP A 518 0.83 27.61 8.83
N THR A 519 0.33 27.21 7.67
CA THR A 519 -0.22 28.12 6.67
C THR A 519 -1.37 28.90 7.26
N SER A 520 -1.33 30.24 7.17
CA SER A 520 -2.43 31.11 7.51
C SER A 520 -3.36 31.25 6.31
N LEU A 521 -4.65 31.10 6.53
CA LEU A 521 -5.67 31.20 5.51
C LEU A 521 -6.50 32.48 5.71
N SER A 522 -6.75 33.20 4.63
CA SER A 522 -7.59 34.39 4.67
C SER A 522 -9.05 34.02 4.95
N LEU A 523 -9.64 34.66 5.96
CA LEU A 523 -11.06 34.54 6.19
C LEU A 523 -11.81 35.35 5.12
N LEU A 524 -12.61 34.65 4.30
CA LEU A 524 -13.41 35.26 3.27
C LEU A 524 -14.56 36.07 3.88
N ASN A 525 -14.86 37.25 3.28
CA ASN A 525 -16.03 38.01 3.62
C ASN A 525 -17.31 37.20 3.29
N PRO A 526 -18.31 37.17 4.18
CA PRO A 526 -19.58 36.47 3.95
C PRO A 526 -20.32 36.96 2.71
N ALA A 527 -20.13 38.21 2.30
CA ALA A 527 -20.65 38.75 1.05
C ALA A 527 -19.97 38.16 -0.22
N THR A 528 -18.89 37.38 -0.05
CA THR A 528 -18.20 36.74 -1.17
C THR A 528 -18.92 35.46 -1.53
N PRO A 529 -19.27 35.23 -2.81
CA PRO A 529 -19.92 34.00 -3.25
C PRO A 529 -19.05 32.77 -2.87
N GLY A 530 -19.65 31.76 -2.21
CA GLY A 530 -18.99 30.52 -1.82
C GLY A 530 -18.74 30.33 -0.33
N THR A 531 -18.99 31.33 0.51
CA THR A 531 -18.92 31.14 1.98
C THR A 531 -20.20 30.47 2.46
N SER A 532 -20.12 29.23 3.00
CA SER A 532 -21.31 28.57 3.53
C SER A 532 -21.79 29.20 4.83
N ALA A 533 -23.10 29.16 5.08
CA ALA A 533 -23.66 29.64 6.35
C ALA A 533 -23.04 28.98 7.59
N SER A 534 -22.64 27.69 7.47
CA SER A 534 -21.96 26.96 8.55
C SER A 534 -20.55 27.50 8.81
N ASN A 535 -19.79 27.79 7.76
CA ASN A 535 -18.46 28.40 7.89
C ASN A 535 -18.56 29.80 8.43
N LEU A 536 -19.62 30.53 8.03
CA LEU A 536 -19.89 31.86 8.51
C LEU A 536 -20.23 31.87 10.01
N ALA A 537 -21.05 30.94 10.48
CA ALA A 537 -21.35 30.75 11.89
C ALA A 537 -20.09 30.42 12.71
N LEU A 538 -19.22 29.55 12.20
CA LEU A 538 -17.94 29.20 12.83
C LEU A 538 -17.01 30.40 12.88
N ILE A 539 -16.87 31.17 11.79
CA ILE A 539 -16.06 32.38 11.73
C ILE A 539 -16.59 33.42 12.71
N ASN A 540 -17.89 33.68 12.71
CA ASN A 540 -18.53 34.61 13.63
C ASN A 540 -18.31 34.22 15.10
N THR A 541 -18.41 32.94 15.38
CA THR A 541 -18.19 32.42 16.74
C THR A 541 -16.74 32.51 17.17
N TYR A 542 -15.80 32.16 16.29
CA TYR A 542 -14.38 32.24 16.61
C TYR A 542 -13.88 33.66 16.81
N CYS A 543 -14.45 34.62 16.08
CA CYS A 543 -13.99 35.99 16.03
C CYS A 543 -14.85 36.97 16.83
N GLY A 544 -15.96 36.54 17.42
CA GLY A 544 -16.88 37.41 18.11
C GLY A 544 -17.64 38.38 17.19
N GLY A 545 -17.73 38.13 15.88
CA GLY A 545 -18.48 38.95 14.92
C GLY A 545 -17.73 39.28 13.62
N ALA A 546 -18.30 40.20 12.84
CA ALA A 546 -17.80 40.55 11.50
C ALA A 546 -16.42 41.26 11.49
N ALA A 547 -15.89 41.62 12.67
CA ALA A 547 -14.62 42.37 12.79
C ALA A 547 -13.35 41.59 12.31
N CYS A 548 -13.43 40.30 12.12
CA CYS A 548 -12.29 39.49 11.67
C CYS A 548 -12.33 39.05 10.20
N TYR A 549 -13.30 39.50 9.45
CA TYR A 549 -13.33 39.24 8.01
C TYR A 549 -12.13 39.85 7.30
N GLY A 550 -11.48 39.02 6.45
CA GLY A 550 -10.27 39.42 5.75
C GLY A 550 -8.98 39.25 6.60
N GLN A 551 -9.10 38.91 7.87
CA GLN A 551 -7.92 38.59 8.70
C GLN A 551 -7.35 37.22 8.33
N GLN A 552 -6.06 37.04 8.62
CA GLN A 552 -5.38 35.75 8.46
C GLN A 552 -5.67 34.86 9.67
N MET A 553 -6.04 33.64 9.45
CA MET A 553 -6.28 32.64 10.47
C MET A 553 -5.33 31.45 10.28
N PRO A 554 -4.65 31.01 11.33
CA PRO A 554 -3.80 29.82 11.24
C PRO A 554 -4.61 28.60 10.79
N ALA A 555 -4.03 27.78 9.90
CA ALA A 555 -4.71 26.58 9.37
C ALA A 555 -5.09 25.59 10.48
N GLU A 556 -4.28 25.48 11.54
CA GLU A 556 -4.57 24.65 12.71
C GLU A 556 -5.86 25.08 13.42
N SER A 557 -6.19 26.37 13.44
CA SER A 557 -7.42 26.87 14.03
C SER A 557 -8.64 26.47 13.21
N ILE A 558 -8.52 26.52 11.87
CA ILE A 558 -9.60 26.12 10.95
C ILE A 558 -9.84 24.62 11.02
N LEU A 559 -8.79 23.82 10.97
CA LEU A 559 -8.89 22.35 11.08
C LEU A 559 -9.37 21.90 12.45
N GLY A 560 -8.97 22.59 13.50
CA GLY A 560 -9.41 22.31 14.83
C GLY A 560 -10.88 22.64 15.10
N LEU A 561 -11.49 23.50 14.30
CA LEU A 561 -12.93 23.75 14.31
C LEU A 561 -13.73 22.55 13.77
N SER A 562 -13.12 21.74 12.90
CA SER A 562 -13.70 20.45 12.52
C SER A 562 -13.48 19.44 13.64
N ALA A 563 -14.54 19.10 14.36
CA ALA A 563 -14.52 18.16 15.48
C ALA A 563 -13.92 16.78 15.08
N ASN A 564 -13.82 16.49 13.80
CA ASN A 564 -13.65 15.16 13.25
C ASN A 564 -12.34 14.97 12.44
N THR A 565 -11.54 16.03 12.25
CA THR A 565 -10.35 15.94 11.41
C THR A 565 -9.10 16.19 12.22
N PRO A 566 -8.32 15.15 12.58
CA PRO A 566 -7.02 15.35 13.21
C PRO A 566 -6.02 15.96 12.22
N PHE A 567 -5.03 16.69 12.72
CA PHE A 567 -3.93 17.16 11.89
C PHE A 567 -3.23 15.97 11.20
N PRO A 568 -2.80 16.13 9.93
CA PRO A 568 -2.02 15.09 9.27
C PRO A 568 -0.74 14.78 10.05
N VAL A 569 -0.56 13.54 10.48
CA VAL A 569 0.62 13.09 11.26
C VAL A 569 1.94 13.37 10.53
N SER A 570 1.90 13.39 9.20
CA SER A 570 3.06 13.70 8.34
C SER A 570 3.53 15.15 8.43
N LEU A 571 2.72 16.04 8.95
CA LEU A 571 2.99 17.48 9.06
C LEU A 571 3.31 17.93 10.48
N THR A 572 2.98 17.13 11.51
CA THR A 572 3.22 17.48 12.92
C THR A 572 4.70 17.41 13.28
N ASP A 573 5.08 18.14 14.32
CA ASP A 573 6.39 17.97 14.93
C ASP A 573 6.43 16.65 15.69
N VAL A 574 7.55 15.94 15.59
CA VAL A 574 7.70 14.60 16.18
C VAL A 574 9.10 14.42 16.76
N GLU A 575 9.16 13.88 17.95
CA GLU A 575 10.38 13.33 18.55
C GLU A 575 10.30 11.81 18.52
N ARG A 576 11.34 11.18 18.00
CA ARG A 576 11.45 9.72 17.87
C ARG A 576 12.65 9.22 18.60
N ASN A 577 12.48 8.20 19.41
CA ASN A 577 13.55 7.51 20.11
C ASN A 577 13.39 6.01 19.95
N LYS A 578 14.51 5.32 19.67
CA LYS A 578 14.49 3.89 19.42
C LYS A 578 15.74 3.21 19.91
N TRP A 579 15.55 2.13 20.64
CA TRP A 579 16.58 1.18 21.04
C TRP A 579 16.48 -0.10 20.24
N LYS A 580 17.61 -0.68 19.90
CA LYS A 580 17.68 -1.99 19.27
C LYS A 580 18.87 -2.76 19.81
N LEU A 581 18.59 -3.96 20.31
CA LEU A 581 19.58 -4.96 20.68
C LEU A 581 19.47 -6.13 19.69
N SER A 582 20.57 -6.56 19.12
CA SER A 582 20.63 -7.78 18.32
C SER A 582 21.82 -8.64 18.77
N GLY A 583 21.65 -9.96 18.70
CA GLY A 583 22.69 -10.92 19.04
C GLY A 583 22.58 -12.18 18.21
N ASP A 584 23.73 -12.68 17.78
CA ASP A 584 23.92 -13.98 17.18
C ASP A 584 24.81 -14.80 18.10
N TRP A 585 24.30 -15.93 18.60
CA TRP A 585 24.98 -16.79 19.52
C TRP A 585 25.06 -18.24 19.01
N THR A 586 26.24 -18.74 18.88
CA THR A 586 26.54 -20.13 18.45
C THR A 586 27.24 -20.83 19.61
N PRO A 587 26.46 -21.26 20.64
CA PRO A 587 27.05 -21.88 21.84
C PRO A 587 27.85 -23.16 21.54
N THR A 588 27.41 -23.91 20.54
CA THR A 588 28.07 -25.09 19.99
C THR A 588 28.03 -25.01 18.46
N ASP A 589 28.84 -25.79 17.79
CA ASP A 589 28.87 -25.85 16.32
C ASP A 589 27.52 -26.31 15.72
N SER A 590 26.68 -26.95 16.55
CA SER A 590 25.36 -27.44 16.15
C SER A 590 24.20 -26.49 16.50
N VAL A 591 24.40 -25.45 17.30
CA VAL A 591 23.33 -24.55 17.75
C VAL A 591 23.63 -23.12 17.37
N ASN A 592 22.68 -22.47 16.68
CA ASN A 592 22.68 -21.05 16.38
C ASN A 592 21.42 -20.40 16.95
N VAL A 593 21.57 -19.29 17.65
CA VAL A 593 20.49 -18.51 18.26
C VAL A 593 20.63 -17.07 17.82
N GLN A 594 19.56 -16.51 17.23
CA GLN A 594 19.48 -15.09 16.89
C GLN A 594 18.39 -14.41 17.72
N LEU A 595 18.73 -13.28 18.30
CA LEU A 595 17.83 -12.45 19.12
C LEU A 595 17.79 -11.04 18.56
N VAL A 596 16.57 -10.48 18.42
CA VAL A 596 16.36 -9.06 18.12
C VAL A 596 15.33 -8.52 19.09
N LEU A 597 15.69 -7.43 19.80
CA LEU A 597 14.80 -6.66 20.66
C LEU A 597 14.82 -5.22 20.18
N GLU A 598 13.66 -4.67 19.90
CA GLU A 598 13.49 -3.30 19.41
C GLU A 598 12.36 -2.61 20.15
N GLU A 599 12.64 -1.43 20.70
CA GLU A 599 11.70 -0.55 21.36
C GLU A 599 11.80 0.85 20.79
N GLY A 600 10.68 1.41 20.35
CA GLY A 600 10.59 2.74 19.78
C GLY A 600 9.38 3.51 20.31
N ARG A 601 9.58 4.82 20.46
CA ARG A 601 8.51 5.73 20.82
C ARG A 601 8.60 7.00 19.97
N ASP A 602 7.49 7.33 19.31
CA ASP A 602 7.28 8.59 18.64
C ASP A 602 6.37 9.45 19.50
N ARG A 603 6.82 10.64 19.88
CA ARG A 603 6.02 11.64 20.55
C ARG A 603 5.62 12.71 19.55
N ASN A 604 4.34 12.73 19.20
CA ASN A 604 3.79 13.76 18.32
C ASN A 604 3.48 15.01 19.14
N MET A 605 4.02 16.14 18.70
CA MET A 605 3.76 17.46 19.26
C MET A 605 2.76 18.15 18.33
N ALA A 606 1.50 17.69 18.35
CA ALA A 606 0.44 18.40 17.62
C ALA A 606 0.29 19.80 18.23
N PRO A 607 0.08 20.85 17.40
CA PRO A 607 -0.17 22.18 17.93
C PRO A 607 -1.38 22.12 18.86
N PHE A 608 -1.22 22.70 20.03
CA PHE A 608 -2.31 22.82 20.98
C PHE A 608 -3.33 23.81 20.40
N ASN A 609 -4.48 23.31 20.00
CA ASN A 609 -5.59 24.14 19.64
C ASN A 609 -6.54 24.27 20.83
N PRO A 610 -6.60 25.42 21.52
CA PRO A 610 -7.43 25.60 22.70
C PRO A 610 -8.92 25.43 22.34
N VAL A 611 -9.32 25.79 21.11
CA VAL A 611 -10.69 25.63 20.62
C VAL A 611 -11.06 24.17 20.40
N ALA A 612 -10.11 23.36 19.95
CA ALA A 612 -10.31 21.94 19.68
C ALA A 612 -10.05 21.03 20.88
N GLY A 613 -9.74 21.54 22.05
CA GLY A 613 -9.52 20.74 23.24
C GLY A 613 -8.30 19.84 23.19
N GLY A 614 -7.23 20.25 22.48
CA GLY A 614 -6.01 19.47 22.36
C GLY A 614 -6.16 18.19 21.53
N LYS A 615 -7.06 18.17 20.56
CA LYS A 615 -7.29 17.03 19.63
C LYS A 615 -6.10 16.83 18.71
N GLY A 616 -5.85 15.58 18.33
CA GLY A 616 -4.82 15.21 17.40
C GLY A 616 -3.98 14.02 17.85
N TRP A 617 -2.96 13.71 17.07
CA TRP A 617 -2.03 12.61 17.29
C TRP A 617 -1.20 12.84 18.56
N ARG A 618 -1.02 11.77 19.33
CA ARG A 618 -0.22 11.73 20.53
C ARG A 618 1.00 10.81 20.33
N ASP A 619 1.16 9.87 21.20
CA ASP A 619 2.31 8.96 21.21
C ASP A 619 2.05 7.74 20.32
N THR A 620 3.08 7.28 19.64
CA THR A 620 3.11 5.99 18.95
C THR A 620 4.21 5.15 19.59
N GLY A 621 3.86 3.96 20.07
CA GLY A 621 4.80 2.94 20.53
C GLY A 621 5.01 1.89 19.46
N VAL A 622 6.23 1.39 19.33
CA VAL A 622 6.56 0.24 18.47
C VAL A 622 7.52 -0.66 19.24
N SER A 623 7.14 -1.91 19.43
CA SER A 623 8.02 -2.95 19.98
C SER A 623 8.10 -4.13 19.03
N LEU A 624 9.28 -4.75 18.95
CA LEU A 624 9.51 -5.97 18.19
C LEU A 624 10.49 -6.85 18.96
N TYR A 625 10.07 -8.08 19.24
CA TYR A 625 10.90 -9.11 19.85
C TYR A 625 10.91 -10.32 18.93
N SER A 626 12.09 -10.82 18.60
CA SER A 626 12.27 -11.98 17.72
C SER A 626 13.37 -12.87 18.25
N LEU A 627 13.09 -14.16 18.27
CA LEU A 627 14.03 -15.21 18.62
C LEU A 627 13.98 -16.28 17.52
N ASP A 628 15.14 -16.61 16.97
CA ASP A 628 15.33 -17.66 15.99
C ASP A 628 16.38 -18.65 16.51
N VAL A 629 16.11 -19.95 16.40
CA VAL A 629 16.98 -21.01 16.85
C VAL A 629 17.15 -22.04 15.74
N GLY A 630 18.37 -22.32 15.39
CA GLY A 630 18.76 -23.42 14.51
C GLY A 630 19.56 -24.47 15.31
N TYR A 631 19.17 -25.73 15.16
CA TYR A 631 19.86 -26.85 15.79
C TYR A 631 20.14 -27.94 14.75
N ALA A 632 21.42 -28.15 14.46
CA ALA A 632 21.92 -29.31 13.69
C ALA A 632 21.95 -30.52 14.62
N MET A 633 20.89 -31.34 14.56
CA MET A 633 20.75 -32.55 15.39
C MET A 633 21.77 -33.61 15.00
N SER A 634 22.12 -33.65 13.71
CA SER A 634 23.18 -34.50 13.13
C SER A 634 23.69 -33.84 11.85
N GLU A 635 24.62 -34.45 11.14
CA GLU A 635 25.09 -33.99 9.83
C GLU A 635 23.95 -33.88 8.79
N THR A 636 22.91 -34.69 8.94
CA THR A 636 21.80 -34.80 7.99
C THR A 636 20.47 -34.22 8.49
N TRP A 637 20.34 -33.92 9.79
CA TRP A 637 19.08 -33.43 10.38
C TRP A 637 19.23 -32.09 11.03
N LYS A 638 18.32 -31.19 10.68
CA LYS A 638 18.26 -29.84 11.20
C LYS A 638 16.86 -29.51 11.74
N LEU A 639 16.82 -28.97 12.96
CA LEU A 639 15.64 -28.38 13.58
C LEU A 639 15.79 -26.87 13.56
N THR A 640 14.67 -26.15 13.24
CA THR A 640 14.60 -24.69 13.32
C THR A 640 13.36 -24.29 14.11
N ALA A 641 13.47 -23.27 14.94
CA ALA A 641 12.34 -22.70 15.66
C ALA A 641 12.44 -21.19 15.63
N TYR A 642 11.32 -20.50 15.50
CA TYR A 642 11.27 -19.06 15.64
C TYR A 642 10.03 -18.62 16.40
N ALA A 643 10.14 -17.48 17.07
CA ALA A 643 9.02 -16.77 17.68
C ALA A 643 9.24 -15.26 17.52
N SER A 644 8.20 -14.52 17.18
CA SER A 644 8.27 -13.08 17.09
C SER A 644 6.99 -12.45 17.60
N HIS A 645 7.13 -11.33 18.31
CA HIS A 645 6.05 -10.50 18.82
C HIS A 645 6.29 -9.06 18.39
N GLY A 646 5.30 -8.44 17.76
CA GLY A 646 5.31 -7.03 17.39
C GLY A 646 4.07 -6.33 17.93
N ASP A 647 4.26 -5.17 18.54
CA ASP A 647 3.17 -4.32 19.01
C ASP A 647 3.37 -2.90 18.50
N GLN A 648 2.32 -2.32 17.95
CA GLN A 648 2.28 -0.92 17.52
C GLN A 648 1.04 -0.26 18.11
N THR A 649 1.24 0.77 18.91
CA THR A 649 0.18 1.56 19.51
C THR A 649 0.19 2.96 18.94
N LEU A 650 -0.94 3.41 18.42
CA LEU A 650 -1.17 4.77 17.94
C LEU A 650 -2.29 5.40 18.75
N LYS A 651 -2.04 6.57 19.34
CA LYS A 651 -3.00 7.30 20.17
C LYS A 651 -3.39 8.61 19.52
N VAL A 652 -4.69 8.88 19.52
CA VAL A 652 -5.28 10.10 18.95
C VAL A 652 -6.32 10.65 19.93
N ASN A 653 -6.25 11.94 20.22
CA ASN A 653 -7.34 12.60 20.95
C ASN A 653 -8.44 13.01 19.97
N HIS A 654 -9.62 12.46 20.18
CA HIS A 654 -10.80 12.70 19.35
C HIS A 654 -12.03 13.07 20.16
N SER A 655 -13.07 13.54 19.47
CA SER A 655 -14.40 13.66 20.03
C SER A 655 -15.02 12.29 20.28
N THR A 656 -16.03 12.24 21.14
CA THR A 656 -16.74 10.99 21.50
C THR A 656 -17.23 10.25 20.26
N GLY A 657 -17.06 8.93 20.27
CA GLY A 657 -17.50 8.03 19.20
C GLY A 657 -16.48 7.83 18.09
N TYR A 658 -15.33 8.50 18.13
CA TYR A 658 -14.23 8.30 17.16
C TYR A 658 -13.16 7.36 17.70
N MET A 659 -12.41 6.74 16.79
CA MET A 659 -11.27 5.92 17.15
C MET A 659 -10.19 6.78 17.80
N ALA A 660 -9.88 6.49 19.07
CA ALA A 660 -8.87 7.18 19.86
C ALA A 660 -7.56 6.42 19.91
N ASP A 661 -7.64 5.10 20.01
CA ASP A 661 -6.48 4.22 20.07
C ASP A 661 -6.57 3.18 18.96
N LEU A 662 -5.47 2.97 18.26
CA LEU A 662 -5.29 1.87 17.34
C LEU A 662 -4.10 1.05 17.83
N ILE A 663 -4.35 -0.19 18.19
CA ILE A 663 -3.33 -1.15 18.61
C ILE A 663 -3.27 -2.24 17.55
N ASN A 664 -2.10 -2.41 16.94
CA ASN A 664 -1.80 -3.52 16.04
C ASN A 664 -0.80 -4.44 16.72
N ARG A 665 -1.21 -5.69 16.97
CA ARG A 665 -0.37 -6.73 17.55
C ARG A 665 -0.20 -7.85 16.55
N ASN A 666 1.04 -8.27 16.35
CA ASN A 666 1.39 -9.37 15.47
C ASN A 666 2.23 -10.39 16.23
N ASP A 667 1.75 -11.62 16.32
CA ASP A 667 2.45 -12.76 16.90
C ASP A 667 2.71 -13.78 15.80
N SER A 668 3.95 -14.30 15.72
CA SER A 668 4.27 -15.40 14.85
C SER A 668 5.19 -16.40 15.52
N ALA A 669 5.01 -17.68 15.22
CA ALA A 669 5.88 -18.75 15.70
C ALA A 669 5.93 -19.88 14.65
N GLY A 670 7.03 -20.59 14.63
CA GLY A 670 7.16 -21.74 13.76
C GLY A 670 8.21 -22.73 14.21
N LEU A 671 8.03 -23.95 13.74
CA LEU A 671 8.94 -25.07 13.97
C LEU A 671 9.17 -25.77 12.65
N GLY A 672 10.43 -25.98 12.27
CA GLY A 672 10.84 -26.67 11.05
C GLY A 672 11.79 -27.83 11.36
N LEU A 673 11.53 -28.96 10.74
CA LEU A 673 12.42 -30.12 10.76
C LEU A 673 12.73 -30.52 9.32
N ALA A 674 14.00 -30.65 8.98
CA ALA A 674 14.42 -31.14 7.67
C ALA A 674 15.58 -32.11 7.83
N GLY A 675 15.62 -33.14 6.98
CA GLY A 675 16.66 -34.09 7.04
C GLY A 675 16.63 -35.17 5.96
N LYS A 676 17.64 -36.04 5.98
CA LYS A 676 17.81 -37.13 5.04
C LYS A 676 17.76 -38.50 5.74
N PHE A 677 17.02 -39.42 5.14
CA PHE A 677 17.11 -40.85 5.48
C PHE A 677 17.96 -41.55 4.42
N GLY A 678 19.19 -41.89 4.80
CA GLY A 678 20.17 -42.42 3.85
C GLY A 678 20.49 -41.39 2.74
N SER A 679 20.84 -41.92 1.56
CA SER A 679 21.12 -41.09 0.37
C SER A 679 19.90 -40.83 -0.55
N ALA A 680 18.80 -41.51 -0.28
CA ALA A 680 17.69 -41.58 -1.22
C ALA A 680 16.44 -40.74 -0.83
N ILE A 681 16.27 -40.39 0.44
CA ILE A 681 15.04 -39.73 0.90
C ILE A 681 15.35 -38.41 1.60
N ASP A 682 14.90 -37.33 1.04
CA ASP A 682 14.87 -36.01 1.67
C ASP A 682 13.47 -35.70 2.19
N VAL A 683 13.35 -35.26 3.45
CA VAL A 683 12.09 -34.91 4.06
C VAL A 683 12.18 -33.59 4.79
N GLY A 684 11.05 -32.85 4.82
CA GLY A 684 10.94 -31.67 5.64
C GLY A 684 9.50 -31.43 6.09
N ALA A 685 9.37 -30.88 7.28
CA ALA A 685 8.09 -30.47 7.85
C ALA A 685 8.24 -29.08 8.47
N THR A 686 7.27 -28.21 8.24
CA THR A 686 7.21 -26.88 8.85
C THR A 686 5.81 -26.63 9.40
N LEU A 687 5.73 -26.34 10.69
CA LEU A 687 4.52 -25.86 11.35
C LEU A 687 4.69 -24.36 11.59
N SER A 688 3.70 -23.55 11.20
CA SER A 688 3.71 -22.11 11.39
C SER A 688 2.40 -21.61 11.99
N TYR A 689 2.51 -20.60 12.81
CA TYR A 689 1.40 -19.88 13.40
C TYR A 689 1.61 -18.38 13.21
N VAL A 690 0.57 -17.67 12.78
CA VAL A 690 0.52 -16.21 12.69
C VAL A 690 -0.78 -15.72 13.26
N LYS A 691 -0.73 -14.66 14.07
CA LYS A 691 -1.90 -13.96 14.56
C LYS A 691 -1.68 -12.46 14.44
N ASP A 692 -2.60 -11.77 13.79
CA ASP A 692 -2.65 -10.31 13.69
C ASP A 692 -3.92 -9.83 14.36
N VAL A 693 -3.82 -8.86 15.25
CA VAL A 693 -4.95 -8.27 16.00
C VAL A 693 -4.91 -6.77 15.82
N ASN A 694 -5.99 -6.21 15.28
CA ASN A 694 -6.20 -4.77 15.24
C ASN A 694 -7.32 -4.42 16.21
N ARG A 695 -6.99 -3.69 17.25
CA ARG A 695 -7.93 -3.20 18.26
C ARG A 695 -8.15 -1.71 18.05
N TYR A 696 -9.41 -1.31 18.07
CA TYR A 696 -9.86 0.06 17.89
C TYR A 696 -10.52 0.52 19.19
N GLY A 697 -9.82 1.38 19.95
CA GLY A 697 -10.37 2.04 21.12
C GLY A 697 -11.20 3.24 20.68
N LEU A 698 -12.40 3.38 21.24
CA LEU A 698 -13.27 4.52 21.00
C LEU A 698 -13.06 5.58 22.09
N ALA A 699 -13.03 6.86 21.71
CA ALA A 699 -12.94 7.95 22.68
C ALA A 699 -14.28 8.15 23.38
N ALA A 700 -14.26 8.10 24.72
CA ALA A 700 -15.30 8.63 25.56
C ALA A 700 -14.87 10.00 26.06
N ASN A 701 -15.45 11.07 25.53
CA ASN A 701 -15.24 12.39 26.10
C ASN A 701 -16.17 12.55 27.31
N THR A 702 -15.64 12.37 28.50
CA THR A 702 -16.38 12.50 29.78
C THR A 702 -16.55 13.95 30.21
N GLY A 703 -16.50 14.90 29.28
CA GLY A 703 -17.15 16.17 29.50
C GLY A 703 -16.42 17.28 30.19
N THR A 704 -15.16 17.40 30.15
CA THR A 704 -14.57 18.73 30.25
C THR A 704 -14.15 19.14 28.85
N SER A 705 -15.11 19.65 28.13
CA SER A 705 -14.92 20.46 26.96
C SER A 705 -13.73 21.38 27.21
N GLY A 706 -12.67 21.19 26.45
CA GLY A 706 -11.71 22.24 26.29
C GLY A 706 -12.51 23.53 26.04
N ILE A 707 -12.17 24.55 26.74
CA ILE A 707 -12.82 25.84 26.79
C ILE A 707 -13.06 26.35 25.37
N LEU A 708 -14.24 26.04 24.82
CA LEU A 708 -14.75 26.79 23.68
C LEU A 708 -15.30 28.09 24.27
N PRO A 709 -14.94 29.26 23.72
CA PRO A 709 -15.55 30.49 24.14
C PRO A 709 -17.07 30.37 23.94
N ALA A 710 -17.85 30.75 24.95
CA ALA A 710 -19.31 30.84 24.79
C ALA A 710 -19.64 31.63 23.53
N PRO A 711 -20.55 31.16 22.65
CA PRO A 711 -21.67 30.26 22.91
C PRO A 711 -21.54 28.84 22.36
N LEU A 712 -20.34 28.39 21.99
CA LEU A 712 -20.13 27.01 21.51
C LEU A 712 -20.17 26.04 22.70
N THR A 713 -21.35 25.75 23.19
CA THR A 713 -21.54 24.64 24.11
C THR A 713 -21.28 23.35 23.36
N VAL A 714 -20.23 22.64 23.74
CA VAL A 714 -20.07 21.25 23.34
C VAL A 714 -21.28 20.51 23.90
N VAL A 715 -22.12 20.04 23.01
CA VAL A 715 -23.25 19.17 23.41
C VAL A 715 -22.62 17.96 24.10
N ALA A 716 -22.96 17.75 25.36
CA ALA A 716 -22.52 16.57 26.10
C ALA A 716 -22.86 15.32 25.26
N PRO A 717 -21.98 14.31 25.20
CA PRO A 717 -22.27 13.11 24.46
C PRO A 717 -23.59 12.51 24.93
N SER A 718 -24.43 12.14 23.98
CA SER A 718 -25.72 11.49 24.31
C SER A 718 -25.45 10.19 25.07
N ALA A 719 -26.37 9.79 25.94
CA ALA A 719 -26.28 8.49 26.63
C ALA A 719 -26.11 7.32 25.64
N ALA A 720 -26.71 7.43 24.45
CA ALA A 720 -26.54 6.44 23.38
C ALA A 720 -25.09 6.40 22.86
N ASN A 721 -24.44 7.55 22.69
CA ASN A 721 -23.02 7.61 22.26
C ASN A 721 -22.08 7.05 23.35
N LEU A 722 -22.36 7.32 24.62
CA LEU A 722 -21.60 6.76 25.73
C LEU A 722 -21.78 5.26 25.85
N ALA A 723 -23.00 4.76 25.65
CA ALA A 723 -23.27 3.32 25.63
C ALA A 723 -22.54 2.63 24.47
N GLN A 724 -22.50 3.25 23.28
CA GLN A 724 -21.79 2.72 22.11
C GLN A 724 -20.26 2.67 22.36
N VAL A 725 -19.70 3.70 23.00
CA VAL A 725 -18.29 3.70 23.38
C VAL A 725 -17.98 2.63 24.41
N ALA A 726 -18.89 2.39 25.37
CA ALA A 726 -18.73 1.37 26.41
C ALA A 726 -18.75 -0.05 25.82
N ILE A 727 -19.58 -0.29 24.79
CA ILE A 727 -19.61 -1.58 24.06
C ILE A 727 -18.32 -1.78 23.26
N GLY A 728 -17.75 -0.70 22.70
CA GLY A 728 -16.56 -0.72 21.89
C GLY A 728 -16.78 -1.35 20.49
N LEU A 729 -15.67 -1.50 19.78
CA LEU A 729 -15.61 -2.25 18.53
C LEU A 729 -14.90 -3.59 18.79
N PRO A 730 -15.36 -4.69 18.18
CA PRO A 730 -14.65 -5.96 18.31
C PRO A 730 -13.25 -5.86 17.66
N ASP A 731 -12.31 -6.65 18.16
CA ASP A 731 -10.99 -6.76 17.56
C ASP A 731 -11.11 -7.32 16.14
N ALA A 732 -10.52 -6.67 15.16
CA ALA A 732 -10.31 -7.27 13.84
C ALA A 732 -9.11 -8.22 13.93
N THR A 733 -9.34 -9.52 13.72
CA THR A 733 -8.31 -10.54 13.89
C THR A 733 -8.12 -11.38 12.66
N PHE A 734 -6.87 -11.65 12.33
CA PHE A 734 -6.47 -12.67 11.38
C PHE A 734 -5.62 -13.69 12.13
N SER A 735 -5.92 -14.98 11.99
CA SER A 735 -5.05 -16.03 12.49
C SER A 735 -4.92 -17.16 11.48
N GLN A 736 -3.71 -17.69 11.35
CA GLN A 736 -3.39 -18.78 10.44
C GLN A 736 -2.50 -19.79 11.14
N VAL A 737 -2.87 -21.08 11.00
CA VAL A 737 -2.00 -22.22 11.28
C VAL A 737 -1.72 -22.91 9.96
N GLY A 738 -0.45 -23.15 9.67
CA GLY A 738 0.01 -23.82 8.46
C GLY A 738 0.93 -24.96 8.78
N LEU A 739 0.66 -26.13 8.20
CA LEU A 739 1.57 -27.30 8.20
C LEU A 739 1.96 -27.55 6.75
N LYS A 740 3.25 -27.61 6.48
CA LYS A 740 3.81 -28.03 5.20
C LYS A 740 4.70 -29.23 5.45
N VAL A 741 4.54 -30.30 4.70
CA VAL A 741 5.40 -31.47 4.73
C VAL A 741 5.76 -31.80 3.30
N PHE A 742 7.02 -32.09 3.06
CA PHE A 742 7.46 -32.63 1.77
C PHE A 742 8.34 -33.85 1.97
N GLY A 743 8.32 -34.72 0.98
CA GLY A 743 9.25 -35.85 0.87
C GLY A 743 9.69 -35.96 -0.57
N THR A 744 10.97 -36.16 -0.81
CA THR A 744 11.55 -36.43 -2.13
C THR A 744 12.28 -37.78 -2.04
N TYR A 745 11.91 -38.72 -2.90
CA TYR A 745 12.54 -40.03 -3.01
C TYR A 745 13.28 -40.12 -4.33
N ALA A 746 14.60 -40.27 -4.28
CA ALA A 746 15.44 -40.50 -5.44
C ALA A 746 15.20 -41.94 -5.95
N LEU A 747 14.46 -42.09 -7.04
CA LEU A 747 14.20 -43.37 -7.69
C LEU A 747 15.47 -43.92 -8.34
N ASN A 748 16.25 -43.04 -8.94
CA ASN A 748 17.57 -43.30 -9.51
C ASN A 748 18.31 -41.97 -9.70
N LYS A 749 19.50 -42.02 -10.36
CA LYS A 749 20.29 -40.78 -10.61
C LYS A 749 19.59 -39.75 -11.46
N HIS A 750 18.59 -40.14 -12.25
CA HIS A 750 17.88 -39.29 -13.21
C HIS A 750 16.43 -39.02 -12.84
N ALA A 751 15.93 -39.54 -11.72
CA ALA A 751 14.52 -39.40 -11.42
C ALA A 751 14.24 -39.35 -9.92
N ASP A 752 13.42 -38.36 -9.54
CA ASP A 752 12.90 -38.20 -8.18
C ASP A 752 11.38 -38.25 -8.19
N LEU A 753 10.80 -38.80 -7.14
CA LEU A 753 9.37 -38.69 -6.82
C LEU A 753 9.23 -37.74 -5.65
N ARG A 754 8.52 -36.64 -5.83
CA ARG A 754 8.25 -35.63 -4.79
C ARG A 754 6.79 -35.67 -4.38
N MET A 755 6.55 -35.63 -3.07
CA MET A 755 5.22 -35.49 -2.47
C MET A 755 5.21 -34.25 -1.58
N ASP A 756 4.16 -33.46 -1.69
CA ASP A 756 3.94 -32.24 -0.91
C ASP A 756 2.55 -32.31 -0.24
N LEU A 757 2.51 -32.06 1.06
CA LEU A 757 1.28 -31.87 1.84
C LEU A 757 1.28 -30.48 2.43
N VAL A 758 0.25 -29.71 2.13
CA VAL A 758 0.02 -28.38 2.75
C VAL A 758 -1.34 -28.41 3.44
N HIS A 759 -1.36 -28.16 4.73
CA HIS A 759 -2.61 -27.97 5.48
C HIS A 759 -2.63 -26.57 6.06
N GLN A 760 -3.70 -25.83 5.81
CA GLN A 760 -3.88 -24.46 6.27
C GLN A 760 -5.26 -24.28 6.89
N ARG A 761 -5.28 -23.66 8.08
CA ARG A 761 -6.49 -23.16 8.72
C ARG A 761 -6.37 -21.68 8.93
N VAL A 762 -7.36 -20.93 8.46
CA VAL A 762 -7.45 -19.48 8.63
C VAL A 762 -8.72 -19.15 9.40
N ARG A 763 -8.62 -18.22 10.33
CA ARG A 763 -9.76 -17.56 10.96
C ARG A 763 -9.60 -16.06 10.80
N LEU A 764 -10.62 -15.43 10.24
CA LEU A 764 -10.70 -13.99 10.05
C LEU A 764 -11.96 -13.46 10.73
N VAL A 765 -11.79 -12.44 11.57
CA VAL A 765 -12.90 -11.68 12.16
C VAL A 765 -12.68 -10.24 11.79
N GLU A 766 -13.57 -9.67 10.99
CA GLU A 766 -13.44 -8.31 10.48
C GLU A 766 -14.82 -7.65 10.42
N TRP A 767 -15.00 -6.60 11.19
CA TRP A 767 -16.29 -5.90 11.29
C TRP A 767 -16.51 -4.85 10.17
N THR A 768 -15.49 -4.49 9.41
CA THR A 768 -15.58 -3.46 8.35
C THR A 768 -16.46 -3.87 7.18
N TRP A 769 -16.70 -5.17 6.99
CA TRP A 769 -17.57 -5.74 5.94
C TRP A 769 -18.82 -6.41 6.49
N GLY A 770 -18.95 -6.47 7.82
CA GLY A 770 -20.10 -7.05 8.50
C GLY A 770 -19.90 -7.00 10.01
N TYR A 771 -20.97 -7.17 10.75
CA TYR A 771 -20.96 -7.15 12.21
C TYR A 771 -21.74 -8.34 12.76
N ASN A 772 -21.16 -9.10 13.69
CA ASN A 772 -21.75 -10.30 14.28
C ASN A 772 -22.26 -11.31 13.25
N GLY A 773 -21.50 -11.53 12.16
CA GLY A 773 -21.90 -12.46 11.09
C GLY A 773 -22.94 -11.91 10.11
N VAL A 774 -23.42 -10.69 10.31
CA VAL A 774 -24.34 -10.01 9.40
C VAL A 774 -23.52 -9.13 8.45
N PRO A 775 -23.56 -9.38 7.13
CA PRO A 775 -22.81 -8.58 6.16
C PRO A 775 -23.39 -7.16 6.06
N PHE A 776 -22.53 -6.20 5.73
CA PHE A 776 -22.96 -4.85 5.41
C PHE A 776 -23.86 -4.86 4.17
N VAL A 777 -24.98 -4.12 4.24
CA VAL A 777 -25.97 -4.04 3.16
C VAL A 777 -25.85 -2.70 2.45
N TYR A 778 -25.63 -2.76 1.15
CA TYR A 778 -25.57 -1.57 0.27
C TYR A 778 -26.98 -1.11 -0.14
N ALA A 779 -27.09 0.07 -0.78
CA ALA A 779 -28.36 0.67 -1.12
C ALA A 779 -29.26 -0.17 -2.06
N ASP A 780 -28.65 -1.04 -2.85
CA ASP A 780 -29.30 -1.99 -3.76
C ASP A 780 -29.54 -3.38 -3.17
N ASN A 781 -29.35 -3.53 -1.86
CA ASN A 781 -29.35 -4.82 -1.13
C ASN A 781 -28.19 -5.75 -1.51
N THR A 782 -27.20 -5.26 -2.26
CA THR A 782 -25.91 -5.96 -2.44
C THR A 782 -25.24 -6.18 -1.08
N THR A 783 -24.62 -7.34 -0.90
CA THR A 783 -23.81 -7.67 0.27
C THR A 783 -22.41 -8.12 -0.15
N VAL A 784 -21.43 -7.89 0.71
CA VAL A 784 -20.07 -8.40 0.53
C VAL A 784 -19.73 -9.28 1.73
N HIS A 785 -19.33 -10.49 1.48
CA HIS A 785 -19.01 -11.43 2.55
C HIS A 785 -17.73 -12.22 2.27
N MET A 786 -17.17 -12.77 3.32
CA MET A 786 -16.07 -13.71 3.27
C MET A 786 -16.27 -14.75 4.36
N GLN A 787 -15.92 -15.99 4.06
CA GLN A 787 -16.00 -17.05 5.06
C GLN A 787 -14.97 -16.81 6.17
N GLU A 788 -15.44 -16.68 7.41
CA GLU A 788 -14.60 -16.40 8.58
C GLU A 788 -13.62 -17.52 8.91
N ARG A 789 -14.02 -18.75 8.67
CA ARG A 789 -13.21 -19.95 8.95
C ARG A 789 -12.95 -20.69 7.66
N GLN A 790 -11.71 -20.78 7.27
CA GLN A 790 -11.28 -21.45 6.05
C GLN A 790 -10.34 -22.59 6.40
N ARG A 791 -10.45 -23.68 5.68
CA ARG A 791 -9.62 -24.87 5.87
C ARG A 791 -9.35 -25.54 4.54
N VAL A 792 -8.07 -25.70 4.23
CA VAL A 792 -7.63 -26.36 3.01
C VAL A 792 -6.54 -27.39 3.33
N THR A 793 -6.60 -28.51 2.63
CA THR A 793 -5.50 -29.49 2.57
C THR A 793 -5.17 -29.70 1.10
N LEU A 794 -3.94 -29.43 0.71
CA LEU A 794 -3.41 -29.72 -0.62
C LEU A 794 -2.48 -30.92 -0.51
N LEU A 795 -2.68 -31.91 -1.37
CA LEU A 795 -1.77 -33.03 -1.57
C LEU A 795 -1.28 -32.99 -3.01
N GLY A 796 0.02 -32.85 -3.19
CA GLY A 796 0.69 -32.84 -4.47
C GLY A 796 1.63 -34.04 -4.63
N MET A 797 1.73 -34.57 -5.85
CA MET A 797 2.71 -35.56 -6.24
C MET A 797 3.31 -35.20 -7.58
N SER A 798 4.62 -35.20 -7.66
CA SER A 798 5.36 -34.82 -8.86
C SER A 798 6.50 -35.78 -9.13
N TYR A 799 6.66 -36.12 -10.39
CA TYR A 799 7.82 -36.81 -10.92
C TYR A 799 8.77 -35.78 -11.52
N VAL A 800 10.01 -35.80 -11.09
CA VAL A 800 11.08 -34.89 -11.52
C VAL A 800 12.12 -35.71 -12.26
N TYR A 801 12.29 -35.45 -13.54
CA TYR A 801 13.30 -36.10 -14.37
C TYR A 801 14.52 -35.18 -14.53
N LYS A 802 15.72 -35.70 -14.31
CA LYS A 802 17.01 -35.04 -14.43
C LYS A 802 17.76 -35.53 -15.66
N PHE A 803 18.26 -34.66 -16.52
CA PHE A 803 18.92 -35.02 -17.76
C PHE A 803 20.07 -34.07 -18.14
#